data_e4ad4deab9b44fc043fd8bf22d240bf9
#
_entry.id   e4ad4deab9b44fc043fd8bf22d240bf9
#
_cell.length_a   1.000
_cell.length_b   1.000
_cell.length_c   1.000
_cell.angle_alpha   90.00
_cell.angle_beta   90.00
_cell.angle_gamma   90.00
#
_symmetry.space_group_name_H-M   'P 1'
#
loop_
_entity.id
_entity.type
_entity.pdbx_description
1 polymer ?
#
loop_
_entity_poly.entity_id
_entity_poly.type
_entity_poly.pdbx_seq_one_letter_code
_entity_poly.pdbx_strand_id
1 'polypeptide(L)'
;KALKEVMNDIPSSSEVKQSPVYDLPVQTKKEIAIIKDKEQKYPVINIYMRKDDFGAIKTKEDVRNSLLNQISASVLNERYETITNNSQSLWLAAQAGEYNMTNKNLFGFLGLVPKDGSFEAALKSFLTEYDRFRFFGITESELQRSKQKMLVQEEQYYKNKDKITSETYATSILQYELIGKTVVSEDDYYKLYNEIIPYITLEEINQYISEVYETRGTAMFIIAPDTSKDIPTEAELMEIWEKYKADDISAYEEDDINDSLMEKPKKKGRVVSSKEISDFNGKEYVLNNGIRIIAKKTDFQTNMVNMTASSWGGSNYVSEADFPSSQVAVDYAILSGIYGIPYNELMKKVSTKNFGVSASIYADRESINGAATREDLEYLFQFTNLLFTKPQFTNEGWSILMNYVQNQADSYGKQPIDVLLQEIRNIMYKDNIRYSAVTPEFAAKIDQKTAEKIYRERFADPSDFTFVFVGDYDEKALLDLCCTYLGSISTAAEKETAKETAKDIIVPFPKGKFTSTVNKGIDKQGTVFLAFGGEISLSNNLKQDYLEMQKLYMLQNLLDIRLREAIREEKGGSYGVSVYAGFEGNNQKKYTVQISFGCEPEREEELVAEVLNQIELLQREKVNEDYLQKISETVKRTYETNYRNNEWIMANILSSAVFKEQPENFYDLEKDVLSVITGDTLMETAKKYLDTKNYVNVNLKPEL
;
A
#
# COMPACT_ATOMS: atom_id res chain seq x y z
N LYS A 1 11.96 31.41 -14.62
CA LYS A 1 12.81 32.08 -15.63
C LYS A 1 13.15 31.09 -16.74
N ALA A 2 13.75 29.92 -16.43
CA ALA A 2 14.11 28.88 -17.40
C ALA A 2 12.90 28.42 -18.25
N LEU A 3 11.74 28.21 -17.60
CA LEU A 3 10.51 27.81 -18.31
C LEU A 3 10.08 28.85 -19.37
N LYS A 4 10.15 30.14 -19.03
CA LYS A 4 9.85 31.22 -19.98
C LYS A 4 10.85 31.28 -21.13
N GLU A 5 12.12 31.03 -20.86
CA GLU A 5 13.19 31.03 -21.89
C GLU A 5 12.97 29.87 -22.89
N VAL A 6 12.64 28.67 -22.41
CA VAL A 6 12.38 27.49 -23.27
C VAL A 6 11.04 27.59 -23.99
N MET A 7 9.99 28.05 -23.32
CA MET A 7 8.63 28.08 -23.90
C MET A 7 8.41 29.25 -24.87
N ASN A 8 9.18 30.33 -24.75
CA ASN A 8 9.07 31.48 -25.68
C ASN A 8 9.50 31.15 -27.11
N ASP A 9 10.34 30.12 -27.30
CA ASP A 9 10.80 29.67 -28.60
C ASP A 9 9.84 28.68 -29.30
N ILE A 10 8.78 28.25 -28.60
CA ILE A 10 7.74 27.41 -29.18
C ILE A 10 6.83 28.30 -30.05
N PRO A 11 6.74 28.07 -31.37
CA PRO A 11 5.88 28.88 -32.22
C PRO A 11 4.43 28.75 -31.80
N SER A 12 3.80 29.89 -31.47
CA SER A 12 2.36 29.91 -31.20
C SER A 12 1.59 29.77 -32.52
N SER A 13 0.64 28.84 -32.54
CA SER A 13 -0.30 28.76 -33.66
C SER A 13 -1.22 29.99 -33.65
N SER A 14 -1.47 30.58 -34.83
CA SER A 14 -2.45 31.64 -35.02
C SER A 14 -3.91 31.12 -34.80
N GLU A 15 -4.11 29.82 -34.87
CA GLU A 15 -5.40 29.17 -34.62
C GLU A 15 -5.26 28.28 -33.35
N VAL A 16 -5.85 28.72 -32.27
CA VAL A 16 -6.00 27.89 -31.06
C VAL A 16 -7.08 26.85 -31.35
N LYS A 17 -6.66 25.62 -31.57
CA LYS A 17 -7.58 24.49 -31.70
C LYS A 17 -8.25 24.27 -30.34
N GLN A 18 -9.53 24.55 -30.25
CA GLN A 18 -10.30 24.28 -29.05
C GLN A 18 -10.37 22.77 -28.83
N SER A 19 -10.06 22.32 -27.63
CA SER A 19 -10.27 20.92 -27.25
C SER A 19 -11.75 20.57 -27.36
N PRO A 20 -12.11 19.43 -27.96
CA PRO A 20 -13.52 19.03 -28.05
C PRO A 20 -14.10 18.86 -26.64
N VAL A 21 -15.25 19.45 -26.44
CA VAL A 21 -16.04 19.29 -25.21
C VAL A 21 -17.03 18.15 -25.45
N TYR A 22 -16.85 17.05 -24.76
CA TYR A 22 -17.80 15.93 -24.82
C TYR A 22 -18.86 16.10 -23.75
N ASP A 23 -20.10 16.32 -24.18
CA ASP A 23 -21.27 16.34 -23.33
C ASP A 23 -22.07 15.06 -23.56
N LEU A 24 -22.08 14.18 -22.58
CA LEU A 24 -22.79 12.92 -22.69
C LEU A 24 -24.31 13.17 -22.56
N PRO A 25 -25.17 12.50 -23.33
CA PRO A 25 -26.60 12.70 -23.26
C PRO A 25 -27.15 12.29 -21.88
N VAL A 26 -28.16 13.02 -21.41
CA VAL A 26 -28.92 12.64 -20.19
C VAL A 26 -29.69 11.36 -20.50
N GLN A 27 -29.38 10.31 -19.73
CA GLN A 27 -30.05 9.02 -19.87
C GLN A 27 -31.36 9.04 -19.09
N THR A 28 -32.49 8.93 -19.77
CA THR A 28 -33.82 8.96 -19.19
C THR A 28 -34.39 7.57 -18.92
N LYS A 29 -33.78 6.54 -19.47
CA LYS A 29 -34.16 5.13 -19.29
C LYS A 29 -33.04 4.38 -18.57
N LYS A 30 -33.43 3.47 -17.69
CA LYS A 30 -32.48 2.55 -17.07
C LYS A 30 -32.00 1.53 -18.09
N GLU A 31 -30.70 1.30 -18.12
CA GLU A 31 -30.05 0.33 -18.99
C GLU A 31 -29.15 -0.60 -18.17
N ILE A 32 -29.09 -1.86 -18.58
CA ILE A 32 -28.23 -2.88 -17.98
C ILE A 32 -27.34 -3.42 -19.09
N ALA A 33 -26.06 -3.60 -18.80
CA ALA A 33 -25.11 -4.31 -19.64
C ALA A 33 -24.42 -5.40 -18.84
N ILE A 34 -24.44 -6.62 -19.35
CA ILE A 34 -23.77 -7.79 -18.74
C ILE A 34 -22.64 -8.19 -19.68
N ILE A 35 -21.40 -8.09 -19.19
CA ILE A 35 -20.18 -8.47 -19.90
C ILE A 35 -19.58 -9.69 -19.20
N LYS A 36 -19.35 -10.77 -19.92
CA LYS A 36 -18.66 -11.95 -19.40
C LYS A 36 -17.24 -11.98 -19.93
N ASP A 37 -16.28 -12.19 -19.03
CA ASP A 37 -14.86 -12.17 -19.33
C ASP A 37 -14.18 -13.36 -18.65
N LYS A 38 -13.33 -14.09 -19.37
CA LYS A 38 -12.57 -15.21 -18.85
C LYS A 38 -11.52 -14.83 -17.81
N GLU A 39 -11.02 -13.58 -17.87
CA GLU A 39 -9.97 -13.09 -17.02
C GLU A 39 -10.52 -12.37 -15.77
N GLN A 40 -11.83 -12.13 -15.73
CA GLN A 40 -12.48 -11.55 -14.57
C GLN A 40 -12.47 -12.54 -13.40
N LYS A 41 -11.99 -12.07 -12.24
CA LYS A 41 -11.90 -12.91 -11.02
C LYS A 41 -13.25 -13.08 -10.31
N TYR A 42 -13.98 -11.97 -10.17
CA TYR A 42 -15.24 -11.87 -9.44
C TYR A 42 -16.29 -11.12 -10.25
N PRO A 43 -17.59 -11.36 -10.01
CA PRO A 43 -18.61 -10.45 -10.50
C PRO A 43 -18.40 -9.07 -9.90
N VAL A 44 -18.50 -8.03 -10.72
CA VAL A 44 -18.47 -6.63 -10.29
C VAL A 44 -19.72 -5.95 -10.84
N ILE A 45 -20.47 -5.30 -9.98
CA ILE A 45 -21.64 -4.52 -10.33
C ILE A 45 -21.28 -3.06 -10.13
N ASN A 46 -21.42 -2.25 -11.18
CA ASN A 46 -21.29 -0.80 -11.10
C ASN A 46 -22.58 -0.14 -11.55
N ILE A 47 -23.16 0.69 -10.70
CA ILE A 47 -24.34 1.49 -11.01
C ILE A 47 -23.91 2.94 -11.12
N TYR A 48 -24.22 3.57 -12.25
CA TYR A 48 -23.85 4.93 -12.54
C TYR A 48 -25.05 5.85 -12.53
N MET A 49 -24.84 7.06 -12.02
CA MET A 49 -25.79 8.14 -12.06
C MET A 49 -25.10 9.40 -12.59
N ARG A 50 -25.58 9.93 -13.72
CA ARG A 50 -25.08 11.20 -14.20
C ARG A 50 -25.58 12.31 -13.27
N LYS A 51 -24.67 13.15 -12.83
CA LYS A 51 -24.99 14.39 -12.15
C LYS A 51 -24.92 15.53 -13.16
N ASP A 52 -25.93 16.43 -13.11
CA ASP A 52 -25.90 17.61 -13.95
C ASP A 52 -24.78 18.53 -13.50
N ASP A 53 -24.11 19.08 -14.50
CA ASP A 53 -23.01 20.04 -14.49
C ASP A 53 -22.33 20.25 -13.14
N PHE A 54 -21.30 19.44 -12.87
CA PHE A 54 -20.34 19.77 -11.83
C PHE A 54 -19.50 20.93 -12.33
N GLY A 55 -20.03 22.14 -12.16
CA GLY A 55 -19.30 23.36 -12.44
C GLY A 55 -17.96 23.37 -11.72
N ALA A 56 -16.95 23.92 -12.34
CA ALA A 56 -15.67 24.17 -11.67
C ALA A 56 -15.92 24.84 -10.30
N ILE A 57 -15.27 24.36 -9.24
CA ILE A 57 -15.36 24.97 -7.90
C ILE A 57 -14.82 26.40 -8.01
N LYS A 58 -15.71 27.40 -7.97
CA LYS A 58 -15.40 28.83 -8.15
C LYS A 58 -15.85 29.69 -6.99
N THR A 59 -16.82 29.23 -6.24
CA THR A 59 -17.47 29.98 -5.16
C THR A 59 -17.37 29.22 -3.83
N LYS A 60 -17.61 29.95 -2.73
CA LYS A 60 -17.70 29.36 -1.40
C LYS A 60 -18.84 28.32 -1.30
N GLU A 61 -19.92 28.55 -2.04
CA GLU A 61 -21.07 27.62 -2.12
C GLU A 61 -20.68 26.31 -2.84
N ASP A 62 -19.88 26.39 -3.91
CA ASP A 62 -19.37 25.18 -4.57
C ASP A 62 -18.46 24.37 -3.63
N VAL A 63 -17.63 25.03 -2.81
CA VAL A 63 -16.83 24.35 -1.78
C VAL A 63 -17.75 23.69 -0.76
N ARG A 64 -18.81 24.38 -0.29
CA ARG A 64 -19.77 23.82 0.66
C ARG A 64 -20.43 22.56 0.10
N ASN A 65 -20.93 22.62 -1.13
CA ASN A 65 -21.56 21.47 -1.79
C ASN A 65 -20.57 20.30 -1.96
N SER A 66 -19.33 20.57 -2.29
CA SER A 66 -18.27 19.55 -2.34
C SER A 66 -18.03 18.90 -0.98
N LEU A 67 -18.06 19.67 0.12
CA LEU A 67 -17.91 19.15 1.47
C LEU A 67 -19.13 18.31 1.90
N LEU A 68 -20.35 18.74 1.58
CA LEU A 68 -21.56 17.94 1.81
C LEU A 68 -21.47 16.59 1.09
N ASN A 69 -21.01 16.59 -0.16
CA ASN A 69 -20.82 15.36 -0.91
C ASN A 69 -19.76 14.44 -0.31
N GLN A 70 -18.61 14.99 0.11
CA GLN A 70 -17.53 14.23 0.74
C GLN A 70 -17.99 13.58 2.06
N ILE A 71 -18.72 14.31 2.90
CA ILE A 71 -19.32 13.78 4.14
C ILE A 71 -20.28 12.65 3.81
N SER A 72 -21.19 12.86 2.86
CA SER A 72 -22.20 11.89 2.44
C SER A 72 -21.57 10.59 1.95
N ALA A 73 -20.60 10.68 1.03
CA ALA A 73 -19.89 9.53 0.50
C ALA A 73 -19.05 8.81 1.57
N SER A 74 -18.39 9.56 2.47
CA SER A 74 -17.60 8.99 3.57
C SER A 74 -18.47 8.15 4.51
N VAL A 75 -19.64 8.65 4.90
CA VAL A 75 -20.55 7.92 5.80
C VAL A 75 -21.13 6.67 5.12
N LEU A 76 -21.56 6.79 3.87
CA LEU A 76 -22.07 5.62 3.13
C LEU A 76 -20.99 4.52 2.99
N ASN A 77 -19.74 4.91 2.70
CA ASN A 77 -18.64 3.97 2.62
C ASN A 77 -18.32 3.35 3.99
N GLU A 78 -18.37 4.08 5.09
CA GLU A 78 -18.19 3.54 6.44
C GLU A 78 -19.25 2.47 6.78
N ARG A 79 -20.53 2.69 6.37
CA ARG A 79 -21.59 1.70 6.53
C ARG A 79 -21.35 0.46 5.68
N TYR A 80 -20.95 0.62 4.41
CA TYR A 80 -20.61 -0.50 3.53
C TYR A 80 -19.42 -1.29 4.08
N GLU A 81 -18.39 -0.62 4.58
CA GLU A 81 -17.23 -1.27 5.21
C GLU A 81 -17.64 -2.06 6.46
N THR A 82 -18.52 -1.48 7.30
CA THR A 82 -19.06 -2.17 8.48
C THR A 82 -19.76 -3.47 8.13
N ILE A 83 -20.53 -3.48 7.03
CA ILE A 83 -21.20 -4.70 6.55
C ILE A 83 -20.18 -5.67 5.90
N THR A 84 -19.22 -5.15 5.13
CA THR A 84 -18.14 -5.96 4.53
C THR A 84 -17.35 -6.72 5.60
N ASN A 85 -17.02 -6.04 6.70
CA ASN A 85 -16.28 -6.60 7.83
C ASN A 85 -17.20 -7.33 8.84
N ASN A 86 -18.20 -8.02 8.34
CA ASN A 86 -19.07 -8.93 9.10
C ASN A 86 -18.94 -10.34 8.54
N SER A 87 -18.90 -11.34 9.43
CA SER A 87 -18.78 -12.76 9.03
C SER A 87 -19.93 -13.25 8.13
N GLN A 88 -21.10 -12.61 8.20
CA GLN A 88 -22.27 -12.91 7.39
C GLN A 88 -22.37 -12.03 6.13
N SER A 89 -21.38 -11.22 5.82
CA SER A 89 -21.38 -10.39 4.62
C SER A 89 -21.59 -11.21 3.36
N LEU A 90 -22.46 -10.72 2.49
CA LEU A 90 -22.77 -11.32 1.19
C LEU A 90 -21.86 -10.80 0.06
N TRP A 91 -21.01 -9.84 0.36
CA TRP A 91 -20.06 -9.24 -0.59
C TRP A 91 -18.64 -9.16 -0.08
N LEU A 92 -17.69 -8.99 -1.00
CA LEU A 92 -16.27 -8.82 -0.74
C LEU A 92 -15.87 -7.36 -0.58
N ALA A 93 -16.56 -6.49 -1.33
CA ALA A 93 -16.35 -5.05 -1.30
C ALA A 93 -17.63 -4.33 -1.76
N ALA A 94 -17.85 -3.16 -1.20
CA ALA A 94 -18.85 -2.22 -1.67
C ALA A 94 -18.33 -0.80 -1.48
N GLN A 95 -18.68 0.10 -2.41
CA GLN A 95 -18.23 1.49 -2.37
C GLN A 95 -19.20 2.42 -3.07
N ALA A 96 -19.16 3.69 -2.69
CA ALA A 96 -19.81 4.80 -3.36
C ALA A 96 -18.80 5.91 -3.63
N GLY A 97 -18.94 6.61 -4.74
CA GLY A 97 -18.03 7.69 -5.07
C GLY A 97 -18.49 8.51 -6.27
N GLU A 98 -17.63 9.42 -6.68
CA GLU A 98 -17.83 10.25 -7.85
C GLU A 98 -16.55 10.37 -8.65
N TYR A 99 -16.69 10.50 -9.96
CA TYR A 99 -15.56 10.81 -10.85
C TYR A 99 -16.02 11.59 -12.08
N ASN A 100 -15.13 12.41 -12.61
CA ASN A 100 -15.35 13.11 -13.86
C ASN A 100 -15.06 12.17 -15.03
N MET A 101 -16.08 11.77 -15.77
CA MET A 101 -15.93 10.97 -16.98
C MET A 101 -15.46 11.82 -18.17
N THR A 102 -15.91 13.06 -18.23
CA THR A 102 -15.46 14.08 -19.18
C THR A 102 -15.19 15.39 -18.42
N ASN A 103 -14.64 16.37 -19.12
CA ASN A 103 -14.47 17.72 -18.55
C ASN A 103 -15.79 18.47 -18.29
N LYS A 104 -16.93 17.84 -18.57
CA LYS A 104 -18.27 18.43 -18.42
C LYS A 104 -19.23 17.59 -17.59
N ASN A 105 -18.98 16.27 -17.47
CA ASN A 105 -19.91 15.35 -16.84
C ASN A 105 -19.29 14.66 -15.64
N LEU A 106 -19.90 14.88 -14.50
CA LEU A 106 -19.68 14.17 -13.25
C LEU A 106 -20.61 12.97 -13.19
N PHE A 107 -20.06 11.83 -12.76
CA PHE A 107 -20.83 10.62 -12.49
C PHE A 107 -20.64 10.19 -11.04
N GLY A 108 -21.78 10.02 -10.35
CA GLY A 108 -21.80 9.21 -9.15
C GLY A 108 -21.80 7.74 -9.51
N PHE A 109 -21.14 6.92 -8.72
CA PHE A 109 -21.16 5.47 -8.89
C PHE A 109 -21.36 4.73 -7.57
N LEU A 110 -21.99 3.56 -7.67
CA LEU A 110 -22.14 2.59 -6.62
C LEU A 110 -21.52 1.28 -7.11
N GLY A 111 -20.49 0.79 -6.44
CA GLY A 111 -19.77 -0.42 -6.79
C GLY A 111 -20.02 -1.53 -5.77
N LEU A 112 -20.21 -2.76 -6.25
CA LEU A 112 -20.43 -3.94 -5.43
C LEU A 112 -19.69 -5.14 -6.01
N VAL A 113 -18.99 -5.89 -5.17
CA VAL A 113 -18.36 -7.17 -5.50
C VAL A 113 -19.03 -8.28 -4.69
N PRO A 114 -20.04 -8.98 -5.24
CA PRO A 114 -20.70 -10.09 -4.56
C PRO A 114 -19.77 -11.27 -4.29
N LYS A 115 -20.02 -12.04 -3.24
CA LYS A 115 -19.42 -13.37 -3.06
C LYS A 115 -20.07 -14.37 -4.04
N ASP A 116 -19.32 -15.40 -4.41
CA ASP A 116 -19.83 -16.48 -5.26
C ASP A 116 -21.11 -17.10 -4.68
N GLY A 117 -22.11 -17.31 -5.54
CA GLY A 117 -23.42 -17.86 -5.16
C GLY A 117 -24.34 -16.92 -4.40
N SER A 118 -23.95 -15.65 -4.21
CA SER A 118 -24.75 -14.69 -3.44
C SER A 118 -25.20 -13.45 -4.23
N PHE A 119 -25.05 -13.44 -5.55
CA PHE A 119 -25.21 -12.25 -6.40
C PHE A 119 -26.52 -11.48 -6.13
N GLU A 120 -27.67 -12.13 -6.22
CA GLU A 120 -28.97 -11.50 -6.02
C GLU A 120 -29.16 -11.01 -4.57
N ALA A 121 -28.80 -11.82 -3.60
CA ALA A 121 -28.93 -11.49 -2.18
C ALA A 121 -27.98 -10.33 -1.81
N ALA A 122 -26.75 -10.33 -2.35
CA ALA A 122 -25.79 -9.24 -2.18
C ALA A 122 -26.30 -7.93 -2.77
N LEU A 123 -26.83 -7.95 -4.00
CA LEU A 123 -27.40 -6.75 -4.64
C LEU A 123 -28.58 -6.21 -3.83
N LYS A 124 -29.47 -7.08 -3.35
CA LYS A 124 -30.60 -6.65 -2.50
C LYS A 124 -30.15 -6.02 -1.19
N SER A 125 -29.20 -6.67 -0.49
CA SER A 125 -28.62 -6.13 0.75
C SER A 125 -27.94 -4.77 0.53
N PHE A 126 -27.15 -4.64 -0.55
CA PHE A 126 -26.50 -3.41 -0.94
C PHE A 126 -27.49 -2.27 -1.22
N LEU A 127 -28.54 -2.54 -2.00
CA LEU A 127 -29.61 -1.58 -2.29
C LEU A 127 -30.42 -1.22 -1.03
N THR A 128 -30.57 -2.16 -0.08
CA THR A 128 -31.24 -1.88 1.21
C THR A 128 -30.46 -0.83 2.01
N GLU A 129 -29.13 -0.96 2.12
CA GLU A 129 -28.34 0.04 2.85
C GLU A 129 -28.28 1.39 2.12
N TYR A 130 -28.20 1.36 0.77
CA TYR A 130 -28.33 2.58 -0.03
C TYR A 130 -29.67 3.28 0.17
N ASP A 131 -30.79 2.52 0.18
CA ASP A 131 -32.12 3.06 0.42
C ASP A 131 -32.27 3.59 1.86
N ARG A 132 -31.69 2.89 2.85
CA ARG A 132 -31.61 3.37 4.23
C ARG A 132 -30.94 4.75 4.28
N PHE A 133 -29.77 4.86 3.65
CA PHE A 133 -29.01 6.11 3.60
C PHE A 133 -29.80 7.24 2.94
N ARG A 134 -30.38 7.02 1.77
CA ARG A 134 -31.11 8.08 1.04
C ARG A 134 -32.45 8.47 1.65
N PHE A 135 -33.14 7.57 2.36
CA PHE A 135 -34.46 7.88 2.95
C PHE A 135 -34.36 8.46 4.36
N PHE A 136 -33.41 8.02 5.14
CA PHE A 136 -33.28 8.42 6.55
C PHE A 136 -32.05 9.32 6.79
N GLY A 137 -31.17 9.47 5.80
CA GLY A 137 -29.95 10.25 5.93
C GLY A 137 -28.92 9.62 6.86
N ILE A 138 -28.15 10.48 7.52
CA ILE A 138 -27.11 10.11 8.48
C ILE A 138 -27.49 10.55 9.90
N THR A 139 -26.81 9.96 10.89
CA THR A 139 -26.99 10.32 12.30
C THR A 139 -26.13 11.52 12.69
N GLU A 140 -26.46 12.16 13.83
CA GLU A 140 -25.61 13.23 14.39
C GLU A 140 -24.21 12.73 14.73
N SER A 141 -24.08 11.52 15.24
CA SER A 141 -22.78 10.89 15.58
C SER A 141 -21.93 10.71 14.33
N GLU A 142 -22.49 10.18 13.23
CA GLU A 142 -21.80 10.04 11.93
C GLU A 142 -21.36 11.41 11.37
N LEU A 143 -22.23 12.43 11.45
CA LEU A 143 -21.90 13.77 11.01
C LEU A 143 -20.73 14.34 11.81
N GLN A 144 -20.76 14.26 13.13
CA GLN A 144 -19.69 14.79 13.97
C GLN A 144 -18.36 14.09 13.75
N ARG A 145 -18.35 12.75 13.61
CA ARG A 145 -17.14 12.00 13.25
C ARG A 145 -16.56 12.45 11.92
N SER A 146 -17.38 12.54 10.88
CA SER A 146 -16.92 12.98 9.55
C SER A 146 -16.36 14.40 9.58
N LYS A 147 -17.03 15.33 10.25
CA LYS A 147 -16.56 16.71 10.43
C LYS A 147 -15.20 16.74 11.14
N GLN A 148 -15.08 16.04 12.24
CA GLN A 148 -13.83 15.98 13.02
C GLN A 148 -12.70 15.39 12.21
N LYS A 149 -12.94 14.28 11.51
CA LYS A 149 -11.96 13.63 10.64
C LYS A 149 -11.44 14.59 9.57
N MET A 150 -12.34 15.29 8.88
CA MET A 150 -11.96 16.25 7.84
C MET A 150 -11.15 17.42 8.39
N LEU A 151 -11.55 17.99 9.53
CA LEU A 151 -10.83 19.10 10.16
C LEU A 151 -9.43 18.70 10.63
N VAL A 152 -9.29 17.51 11.22
CA VAL A 152 -7.97 16.97 11.66
C VAL A 152 -7.05 16.72 10.46
N GLN A 153 -7.57 16.17 9.37
CA GLN A 153 -6.80 15.92 8.16
C GLN A 153 -6.35 17.24 7.51
N GLU A 154 -7.25 18.22 7.40
CA GLU A 154 -6.94 19.52 6.82
C GLU A 154 -5.95 20.32 7.67
N GLU A 155 -6.08 20.28 9.00
CA GLU A 155 -5.13 20.91 9.90
C GLU A 155 -3.71 20.34 9.72
N GLN A 156 -3.59 19.02 9.62
CA GLN A 156 -2.31 18.35 9.41
C GLN A 156 -1.71 18.67 8.03
N TYR A 157 -2.55 18.71 6.99
CA TYR A 157 -2.12 19.11 5.66
C TYR A 157 -1.60 20.56 5.66
N TYR A 158 -2.35 21.48 6.27
CA TYR A 158 -1.97 22.88 6.40
C TYR A 158 -0.66 23.09 7.19
N LYS A 159 -0.46 22.35 8.30
CA LYS A 159 0.81 22.40 9.07
C LYS A 159 2.03 22.00 8.25
N ASN A 160 1.84 21.22 7.19
CA ASN A 160 2.90 20.74 6.29
C ASN A 160 2.94 21.46 4.93
N LYS A 161 2.18 22.52 4.72
CA LYS A 161 2.08 23.22 3.42
C LYS A 161 3.43 23.66 2.85
N ASP A 162 4.37 24.10 3.69
CA ASP A 162 5.71 24.52 3.26
C ASP A 162 6.65 23.34 2.92
N LYS A 163 6.19 22.11 3.12
CA LYS A 163 6.92 20.85 2.87
C LYS A 163 6.31 20.03 1.74
N ILE A 164 5.26 20.54 1.11
CA ILE A 164 4.62 19.93 -0.05
C ILE A 164 5.62 19.92 -1.22
N THR A 165 5.71 18.77 -1.90
CA THR A 165 6.65 18.59 -3.01
C THR A 165 6.23 19.37 -4.24
N SER A 166 7.20 19.78 -5.07
CA SER A 166 6.91 20.42 -6.36
C SER A 166 6.05 19.53 -7.28
N GLU A 167 6.19 18.21 -7.19
CA GLU A 167 5.40 17.25 -7.93
C GLU A 167 3.92 17.29 -7.51
N THR A 168 3.64 17.34 -6.21
CA THR A 168 2.27 17.48 -5.68
C THR A 168 1.63 18.78 -6.17
N TYR A 169 2.34 19.89 -6.12
CA TYR A 169 1.84 21.16 -6.65
C TYR A 169 1.60 21.10 -8.17
N ALA A 170 2.53 20.54 -8.93
CA ALA A 170 2.38 20.41 -10.38
C ALA A 170 1.15 19.55 -10.75
N THR A 171 0.94 18.43 -10.06
CA THR A 171 -0.21 17.56 -10.24
C THR A 171 -1.52 18.28 -9.88
N SER A 172 -1.55 19.01 -8.77
CA SER A 172 -2.73 19.76 -8.35
C SER A 172 -3.09 20.86 -9.35
N ILE A 173 -2.09 21.64 -9.81
CA ILE A 173 -2.30 22.70 -10.82
C ILE A 173 -2.80 22.10 -12.13
N LEU A 174 -2.22 20.98 -12.58
CA LEU A 174 -2.64 20.31 -13.81
C LEU A 174 -4.10 19.83 -13.71
N GLN A 175 -4.48 19.24 -12.59
CA GLN A 175 -5.86 18.80 -12.37
C GLN A 175 -6.82 19.99 -12.35
N TYR A 176 -6.48 21.11 -11.68
CA TYR A 176 -7.30 22.32 -11.70
C TYR A 176 -7.50 22.87 -13.12
N GLU A 177 -6.45 22.91 -13.92
CA GLU A 177 -6.54 23.36 -15.31
C GLU A 177 -7.38 22.42 -16.19
N LEU A 178 -7.23 21.10 -16.02
CA LEU A 178 -7.96 20.11 -16.82
C LEU A 178 -9.47 20.10 -16.53
N ILE A 179 -9.86 20.29 -15.28
CA ILE A 179 -11.27 20.28 -14.86
C ILE A 179 -11.86 21.68 -14.64
N GLY A 180 -11.08 22.74 -14.91
CA GLY A 180 -11.51 24.12 -14.85
C GLY A 180 -11.81 24.64 -13.44
N LYS A 181 -11.17 24.05 -12.40
CA LYS A 181 -11.26 24.54 -11.02
C LYS A 181 -10.44 25.81 -10.82
N THR A 182 -10.82 26.63 -9.85
CA THR A 182 -9.99 27.75 -9.42
C THR A 182 -8.87 27.24 -8.52
N VAL A 183 -7.62 27.66 -8.79
CA VAL A 183 -6.49 27.37 -7.90
C VAL A 183 -6.68 28.20 -6.63
N VAL A 184 -6.80 27.54 -5.50
CA VAL A 184 -6.95 28.16 -4.18
C VAL A 184 -5.68 27.90 -3.39
N SER A 185 -5.20 28.91 -2.63
CA SER A 185 -4.02 28.72 -1.77
C SER A 185 -4.34 27.82 -0.58
N GLU A 186 -3.33 27.16 -0.03
CA GLU A 186 -3.50 26.32 1.17
C GLU A 186 -4.05 27.13 2.37
N ASP A 187 -3.66 28.40 2.48
CA ASP A 187 -4.19 29.32 3.51
C ASP A 187 -5.68 29.57 3.34
N ASP A 188 -6.15 29.74 2.11
CA ASP A 188 -7.55 29.99 1.81
C ASP A 188 -8.39 28.71 1.95
N TYR A 189 -7.87 27.53 1.55
CA TYR A 189 -8.53 26.25 1.77
C TYR A 189 -8.70 25.98 3.26
N TYR A 190 -7.66 26.06 4.04
CA TYR A 190 -7.73 25.89 5.49
C TYR A 190 -8.74 26.81 6.15
N LYS A 191 -8.77 28.08 5.73
CA LYS A 191 -9.75 29.05 6.20
C LYS A 191 -11.19 28.65 5.80
N LEU A 192 -11.43 28.28 4.54
CA LEU A 192 -12.73 27.85 4.05
C LEU A 192 -13.26 26.62 4.80
N TYR A 193 -12.41 25.61 5.02
CA TYR A 193 -12.80 24.41 5.77
C TYR A 193 -13.23 24.75 7.19
N ASN A 194 -12.44 25.57 7.90
CA ASN A 194 -12.78 25.99 9.26
C ASN A 194 -14.00 26.95 9.34
N GLU A 195 -14.31 27.68 8.27
CA GLU A 195 -15.50 28.50 8.17
C GLU A 195 -16.78 27.73 7.77
N ILE A 196 -16.66 26.57 7.11
CA ILE A 196 -17.80 25.85 6.55
C ILE A 196 -18.14 24.60 7.38
N ILE A 197 -17.18 23.70 7.60
CA ILE A 197 -17.43 22.38 8.19
C ILE A 197 -18.14 22.46 9.55
N PRO A 198 -17.73 23.31 10.52
CA PRO A 198 -18.38 23.37 11.82
C PRO A 198 -19.88 23.71 11.75
N TYR A 199 -20.28 24.45 10.73
CA TYR A 199 -21.64 24.97 10.56
C TYR A 199 -22.53 24.15 9.64
N ILE A 200 -22.07 23.02 9.11
CA ILE A 200 -22.93 22.03 8.43
C ILE A 200 -23.83 21.40 9.48
N THR A 201 -25.14 21.46 9.28
CA THR A 201 -26.14 20.89 10.19
C THR A 201 -26.63 19.53 9.72
N LEU A 202 -27.19 18.73 10.64
CA LEU A 202 -27.79 17.43 10.30
C LEU A 202 -28.98 17.60 9.32
N GLU A 203 -29.78 18.64 9.50
CA GLU A 203 -30.88 18.95 8.60
C GLU A 203 -30.39 19.23 7.18
N GLU A 204 -29.38 20.09 7.03
CA GLU A 204 -28.79 20.44 5.75
C GLU A 204 -28.21 19.23 5.01
N ILE A 205 -27.40 18.41 5.70
CA ILE A 205 -26.77 17.24 5.06
C ILE A 205 -27.82 16.20 4.67
N ASN A 206 -28.84 15.98 5.49
CA ASN A 206 -29.90 15.01 5.19
C ASN A 206 -30.81 15.50 4.06
N GLN A 207 -31.04 16.81 3.96
CA GLN A 207 -31.68 17.39 2.79
C GLN A 207 -30.83 17.18 1.53
N TYR A 208 -29.53 17.49 1.58
CA TYR A 208 -28.63 17.26 0.47
C TYR A 208 -28.60 15.77 0.03
N ILE A 209 -28.55 14.84 0.96
CA ILE A 209 -28.61 13.40 0.67
C ILE A 209 -29.91 13.04 -0.04
N SER A 210 -31.05 13.51 0.44
CA SER A 210 -32.37 13.21 -0.17
C SER A 210 -32.50 13.73 -1.59
N GLU A 211 -31.87 14.86 -1.91
CA GLU A 211 -31.89 15.47 -3.23
C GLU A 211 -30.90 14.83 -4.20
N VAL A 212 -29.65 14.63 -3.76
CA VAL A 212 -28.56 14.18 -4.62
C VAL A 212 -28.55 12.66 -4.83
N TYR A 213 -29.01 11.90 -3.84
CA TYR A 213 -29.12 10.43 -3.89
C TYR A 213 -30.55 9.96 -4.13
N GLU A 214 -31.38 10.78 -4.78
CA GLU A 214 -32.83 10.53 -5.04
C GLU A 214 -33.07 9.20 -5.77
N THR A 215 -32.19 8.82 -6.69
CA THR A 215 -32.35 7.63 -7.52
C THR A 215 -31.25 6.58 -7.28
N ARG A 216 -31.54 5.33 -7.65
CA ARG A 216 -30.56 4.23 -7.67
C ARG A 216 -29.70 4.23 -8.94
N GLY A 217 -29.57 5.37 -9.63
CA GLY A 217 -28.82 5.51 -10.89
C GLY A 217 -29.62 5.14 -12.14
N THR A 218 -28.96 5.26 -13.30
CA THR A 218 -29.57 5.09 -14.63
C THR A 218 -28.89 4.03 -15.50
N ALA A 219 -27.65 3.64 -15.21
CA ALA A 219 -26.92 2.59 -15.93
C ALA A 219 -26.31 1.59 -14.96
N MET A 220 -26.49 0.32 -15.22
CA MET A 220 -25.88 -0.77 -14.45
C MET A 220 -24.97 -1.60 -15.37
N PHE A 221 -23.70 -1.69 -15.02
CA PHE A 221 -22.72 -2.53 -15.71
C PHE A 221 -22.33 -3.69 -14.80
N ILE A 222 -22.42 -4.90 -15.35
CA ILE A 222 -22.00 -6.11 -14.67
C ILE A 222 -20.88 -6.72 -15.49
N ILE A 223 -19.70 -6.83 -14.88
CA ILE A 223 -18.57 -7.55 -15.47
C ILE A 223 -18.35 -8.79 -14.61
N ALA A 224 -18.34 -9.96 -15.22
CA ALA A 224 -18.29 -11.20 -14.45
C ALA A 224 -17.48 -12.29 -15.17
N PRO A 225 -16.92 -13.24 -14.40
CA PRO A 225 -16.36 -14.46 -14.97
C PRO A 225 -17.35 -15.13 -15.93
N ASP A 226 -16.87 -15.68 -17.03
CA ASP A 226 -17.69 -16.46 -17.98
C ASP A 226 -18.28 -17.71 -17.33
N THR A 227 -17.65 -18.19 -16.27
CA THR A 227 -18.08 -19.34 -15.45
C THR A 227 -19.18 -19.03 -14.44
N SER A 228 -19.49 -17.75 -14.17
CA SER A 228 -20.53 -17.35 -13.22
C SER A 228 -21.91 -17.80 -13.69
N LYS A 229 -22.62 -18.56 -12.84
CA LYS A 229 -23.93 -19.18 -13.13
C LYS A 229 -25.09 -18.52 -12.40
N ASP A 230 -24.82 -17.72 -11.39
CA ASP A 230 -25.78 -17.10 -10.47
C ASP A 230 -26.17 -15.67 -10.83
N ILE A 231 -25.73 -15.17 -11.99
CA ILE A 231 -26.11 -13.84 -12.46
C ILE A 231 -27.53 -13.90 -13.01
N PRO A 232 -28.47 -13.13 -12.43
CA PRO A 232 -29.83 -13.05 -12.94
C PRO A 232 -29.88 -12.48 -14.38
N THR A 233 -30.96 -12.75 -15.08
CA THR A 233 -31.21 -12.15 -16.40
C THR A 233 -31.37 -10.63 -16.29
N GLU A 234 -31.21 -9.91 -17.39
CA GLU A 234 -31.43 -8.46 -17.44
C GLU A 234 -32.84 -8.06 -16.94
N ALA A 235 -33.86 -8.88 -17.26
CA ALA A 235 -35.23 -8.63 -16.81
C ALA A 235 -35.38 -8.81 -15.29
N GLU A 236 -34.78 -9.83 -14.70
CA GLU A 236 -34.78 -10.04 -13.25
C GLU A 236 -33.96 -8.95 -12.54
N LEU A 237 -32.82 -8.58 -13.09
CA LEU A 237 -32.01 -7.48 -12.56
C LEU A 237 -32.75 -6.15 -12.61
N MET A 238 -33.48 -5.88 -13.70
CA MET A 238 -34.29 -4.68 -13.82
C MET A 238 -35.42 -4.68 -12.76
N GLU A 239 -36.04 -5.83 -12.53
CA GLU A 239 -37.07 -5.97 -11.49
C GLU A 239 -36.50 -5.70 -10.09
N ILE A 240 -35.32 -6.28 -9.76
CA ILE A 240 -34.64 -6.02 -8.49
C ILE A 240 -34.29 -4.53 -8.38
N TRP A 241 -33.67 -3.97 -9.39
CA TRP A 241 -33.19 -2.59 -9.34
C TRP A 241 -34.33 -1.56 -9.21
N GLU A 242 -35.44 -1.77 -9.91
CA GLU A 242 -36.58 -0.82 -9.91
C GLU A 242 -37.57 -1.07 -8.79
N LYS A 243 -37.91 -2.32 -8.54
CA LYS A 243 -39.08 -2.68 -7.72
C LYS A 243 -38.72 -3.24 -6.34
N TYR A 244 -37.48 -3.70 -6.15
CA TYR A 244 -37.09 -4.23 -4.84
C TYR A 244 -37.23 -3.15 -3.78
N LYS A 245 -37.93 -3.48 -2.72
CA LYS A 245 -38.03 -2.72 -1.47
C LYS A 245 -37.83 -3.70 -0.34
N ALA A 246 -36.94 -3.38 0.59
CA ALA A 246 -36.86 -4.17 1.81
C ALA A 246 -38.11 -3.90 2.66
N ASP A 247 -38.69 -4.95 3.26
CA ASP A 247 -39.95 -4.87 3.99
C ASP A 247 -39.87 -3.99 5.25
N ASP A 248 -38.69 -3.96 5.90
CA ASP A 248 -38.44 -3.23 7.17
C ASP A 248 -37.13 -2.43 7.10
N ILE A 249 -37.11 -1.33 6.36
CA ILE A 249 -36.00 -0.38 6.43
C ILE A 249 -36.25 0.61 7.58
N SER A 250 -35.41 0.57 8.64
CA SER A 250 -35.36 1.57 9.71
C SER A 250 -34.17 2.51 9.51
N ALA A 251 -34.20 3.66 10.20
CA ALA A 251 -33.03 4.53 10.30
C ALA A 251 -31.83 3.77 10.86
N TYR A 252 -30.63 4.23 10.48
CA TYR A 252 -29.39 3.67 11.05
C TYR A 252 -29.27 4.06 12.52
N GLU A 253 -28.93 3.10 13.36
CA GLU A 253 -28.71 3.30 14.78
C GLU A 253 -27.28 2.83 15.14
N GLU A 254 -26.61 3.58 15.98
CA GLU A 254 -25.32 3.19 16.55
C GLU A 254 -25.23 3.61 18.01
N ASP A 255 -24.44 2.84 18.78
CA ASP A 255 -24.19 3.16 20.19
C ASP A 255 -23.20 4.33 20.32
N ASP A 256 -23.29 5.07 21.43
CA ASP A 256 -22.35 6.12 21.75
C ASP A 256 -20.93 5.53 21.93
N ILE A 257 -19.97 6.07 21.17
CA ILE A 257 -18.60 5.59 21.16
C ILE A 257 -17.75 6.39 22.16
N ASN A 258 -17.26 5.71 23.20
CA ASN A 258 -16.27 6.29 24.12
C ASN A 258 -14.87 6.27 23.46
N ASP A 259 -14.18 7.40 23.40
CA ASP A 259 -12.90 7.58 22.72
C ASP A 259 -11.70 6.84 23.35
N SER A 260 -11.79 6.38 24.59
CA SER A 260 -10.67 5.73 25.28
C SER A 260 -10.47 4.28 24.81
N LEU A 261 -9.24 3.92 24.41
CA LEU A 261 -8.87 2.54 24.06
C LEU A 261 -8.56 1.70 25.30
N MET A 262 -7.94 2.30 26.30
CA MET A 262 -7.58 1.62 27.56
C MET A 262 -7.42 2.59 28.73
N GLU A 263 -7.54 2.08 29.93
CA GLU A 263 -7.16 2.83 31.12
C GLU A 263 -5.63 3.03 31.18
N LYS A 264 -5.20 4.20 31.61
CA LYS A 264 -3.78 4.51 31.78
C LYS A 264 -3.14 3.54 32.80
N PRO A 265 -2.01 2.90 32.46
CA PRO A 265 -1.33 1.96 33.37
C PRO A 265 -1.00 2.57 34.72
N LYS A 266 -1.37 1.88 35.80
CA LYS A 266 -1.13 2.35 37.18
C LYS A 266 0.34 2.32 37.59
N LYS A 267 1.13 1.39 37.00
CA LYS A 267 2.58 1.29 37.22
C LYS A 267 3.29 1.85 35.99
N LYS A 268 4.10 2.84 36.21
CA LYS A 268 4.92 3.47 35.17
C LYS A 268 6.35 2.93 35.25
N GLY A 269 6.96 2.63 34.11
CA GLY A 269 8.37 2.32 34.04
C GLY A 269 9.26 3.55 34.19
N ARG A 270 10.57 3.37 34.10
CA ARG A 270 11.56 4.45 34.13
C ARG A 270 12.71 4.15 33.21
N VAL A 271 13.36 5.20 32.72
CA VAL A 271 14.63 5.09 31.99
C VAL A 271 15.73 4.70 33.00
N VAL A 272 16.52 3.67 32.68
CA VAL A 272 17.65 3.20 33.50
C VAL A 272 19.00 3.53 32.89
N SER A 273 19.07 3.76 31.59
CA SER A 273 20.27 4.26 30.94
C SER A 273 19.92 5.13 29.70
N SER A 274 20.81 6.03 29.34
CA SER A 274 20.75 6.82 28.14
C SER A 274 22.13 7.00 27.53
N LYS A 275 22.21 7.07 26.18
CA LYS A 275 23.44 7.22 25.43
C LYS A 275 23.18 8.06 24.20
N GLU A 276 24.05 9.03 23.92
CA GLU A 276 24.06 9.76 22.63
C GLU A 276 24.63 8.87 21.51
N ILE A 277 24.05 8.93 20.33
CA ILE A 277 24.56 8.29 19.13
C ILE A 277 24.97 9.39 18.15
N SER A 278 26.27 9.64 18.07
CA SER A 278 26.84 10.72 17.26
C SER A 278 26.63 10.53 15.76
N ASP A 279 26.70 9.27 15.29
CA ASP A 279 26.75 8.93 13.86
C ASP A 279 25.53 9.40 13.07
N PHE A 280 24.38 9.46 13.72
CA PHE A 280 23.15 10.02 13.12
C PHE A 280 22.45 11.05 14.01
N ASN A 281 23.14 11.61 15.02
CA ASN A 281 22.60 12.59 15.96
C ASN A 281 21.27 12.12 16.60
N GLY A 282 21.32 10.95 17.19
CA GLY A 282 20.21 10.31 17.89
C GLY A 282 20.54 10.02 19.34
N LYS A 283 19.55 9.49 20.08
CA LYS A 283 19.70 9.06 21.48
C LYS A 283 19.16 7.65 21.66
N GLU A 284 19.85 6.87 22.44
CA GLU A 284 19.39 5.57 22.90
C GLU A 284 18.98 5.64 24.37
N TYR A 285 17.86 5.01 24.70
CA TYR A 285 17.38 4.84 26.07
C TYR A 285 17.05 3.37 26.32
N VAL A 286 17.24 2.92 27.54
CA VAL A 286 16.79 1.59 28.01
C VAL A 286 15.83 1.78 29.15
N LEU A 287 14.67 1.13 29.09
CA LEU A 287 13.69 1.12 30.16
C LEU A 287 14.02 0.01 31.18
N ASN A 288 13.48 0.14 32.38
CA ASN A 288 13.73 -0.81 33.49
C ASN A 288 13.21 -2.25 33.21
N ASN A 289 12.32 -2.43 32.25
CA ASN A 289 11.87 -3.74 31.75
C ASN A 289 12.69 -4.27 30.57
N GLY A 290 13.79 -3.60 30.19
CA GLY A 290 14.71 -4.05 29.15
C GLY A 290 14.41 -3.51 27.74
N ILE A 291 13.26 -2.88 27.51
CA ILE A 291 12.93 -2.29 26.21
C ILE A 291 13.97 -1.24 25.86
N ARG A 292 14.50 -1.35 24.62
CA ARG A 292 15.44 -0.41 24.02
C ARG A 292 14.71 0.58 23.11
N ILE A 293 15.03 1.86 23.23
CA ILE A 293 14.44 2.95 22.47
C ILE A 293 15.56 3.71 21.78
N ILE A 294 15.43 3.97 20.49
CA ILE A 294 16.30 4.89 19.75
C ILE A 294 15.41 6.04 19.25
N ALA A 295 15.80 7.26 19.55
CA ALA A 295 15.03 8.44 19.17
C ALA A 295 15.88 9.43 18.39
N LYS A 296 15.37 9.90 17.23
CA LYS A 296 16.00 10.94 16.41
C LYS A 296 14.99 12.02 16.10
N LYS A 297 15.26 13.21 16.62
CA LYS A 297 14.40 14.38 16.33
C LYS A 297 14.69 14.92 14.92
N THR A 298 13.63 15.19 14.18
CA THR A 298 13.65 15.85 12.85
C THR A 298 12.54 16.88 12.77
N ASP A 299 12.60 17.74 11.77
CA ASP A 299 11.59 18.76 11.44
C ASP A 299 11.02 18.57 10.01
N PHE A 300 11.21 17.39 9.41
CA PHE A 300 10.86 17.11 8.02
C PHE A 300 9.36 17.00 7.79
N GLN A 301 8.64 16.56 8.79
CA GLN A 301 7.17 16.55 8.85
C GLN A 301 6.76 17.27 10.14
N THR A 302 6.08 18.41 10.02
CA THR A 302 5.62 19.14 11.18
C THR A 302 4.59 18.35 11.94
N ASN A 303 4.73 18.30 13.27
CA ASN A 303 3.76 17.66 14.15
C ASN A 303 3.59 16.14 13.95
N MET A 304 4.53 15.47 13.28
CA MET A 304 4.45 14.02 13.04
C MET A 304 5.60 13.28 13.72
N VAL A 305 5.26 12.17 14.34
CA VAL A 305 6.19 11.22 14.96
C VAL A 305 5.98 9.86 14.32
N ASN A 306 7.03 9.33 13.71
CA ASN A 306 7.04 8.01 13.12
C ASN A 306 7.69 7.02 14.10
N MET A 307 7.17 5.82 14.19
CA MET A 307 7.65 4.74 15.05
C MET A 307 7.83 3.45 14.23
N THR A 308 8.91 2.75 14.47
CA THR A 308 9.03 1.34 14.14
C THR A 308 9.61 0.60 15.34
N ALA A 309 9.06 -0.55 15.65
CA ALA A 309 9.63 -1.47 16.64
C ALA A 309 9.93 -2.79 15.92
N SER A 310 11.13 -3.34 16.11
CA SER A 310 11.48 -4.57 15.42
C SER A 310 12.36 -5.48 16.28
N SER A 311 12.19 -6.78 16.07
CA SER A 311 12.91 -7.86 16.73
C SER A 311 13.32 -8.92 15.70
N TRP A 312 14.41 -9.66 15.95
CA TRP A 312 14.72 -10.86 15.21
C TRP A 312 13.72 -11.97 15.51
N GLY A 313 13.37 -12.78 14.50
CA GLY A 313 12.43 -13.87 14.62
C GLY A 313 11.81 -14.25 13.28
N GLY A 314 10.57 -13.88 13.13
CA GLY A 314 9.84 -14.02 11.87
C GLY A 314 9.40 -15.44 11.53
N SER A 315 8.84 -15.58 10.34
CA SER A 315 8.27 -16.85 9.87
C SER A 315 9.31 -17.92 9.54
N ASN A 316 10.61 -17.58 9.44
CA ASN A 316 11.66 -18.56 9.26
C ASN A 316 11.86 -19.49 10.48
N TYR A 317 11.38 -19.09 11.65
CA TYR A 317 11.32 -19.93 12.84
C TYR A 317 10.12 -20.87 12.88
N VAL A 318 9.14 -20.65 12.02
CA VAL A 318 7.94 -21.49 11.93
C VAL A 318 8.22 -22.70 11.03
N SER A 319 7.67 -23.88 11.38
CA SER A 319 7.80 -25.08 10.54
C SER A 319 7.15 -24.89 9.17
N GLU A 320 7.57 -25.65 8.15
CA GLU A 320 6.91 -25.59 6.83
C GLU A 320 5.43 -25.93 6.88
N ALA A 321 5.04 -26.86 7.78
CA ALA A 321 3.64 -27.23 7.96
C ALA A 321 2.80 -26.08 8.54
N ASP A 322 3.39 -25.29 9.45
CA ASP A 322 2.70 -24.19 10.14
C ASP A 322 2.86 -22.85 9.39
N PHE A 323 3.74 -22.80 8.37
CA PHE A 323 4.04 -21.57 7.64
C PHE A 323 2.78 -20.89 7.07
N PRO A 324 1.82 -21.57 6.45
CA PRO A 324 0.59 -20.92 5.97
C PRO A 324 -0.16 -20.17 7.07
N SER A 325 -0.22 -20.73 8.29
CA SER A 325 -0.87 -20.09 9.43
C SER A 325 -0.10 -18.84 9.92
N SER A 326 1.24 -18.79 9.73
CA SER A 326 2.03 -17.61 10.08
C SER A 326 1.73 -16.40 9.20
N GLN A 327 1.30 -16.63 7.96
CA GLN A 327 1.01 -15.56 7.01
C GLN A 327 -0.29 -14.80 7.33
N VAL A 328 -1.13 -15.37 8.17
CA VAL A 328 -2.43 -14.80 8.55
C VAL A 328 -2.54 -14.49 10.04
N ALA A 329 -1.51 -14.77 10.81
CA ALA A 329 -1.54 -14.67 12.28
C ALA A 329 -1.82 -13.23 12.78
N VAL A 330 -1.23 -12.24 12.13
CA VAL A 330 -1.43 -10.81 12.47
C VAL A 330 -2.82 -10.35 12.06
N ASP A 331 -3.24 -10.65 10.83
CA ASP A 331 -4.56 -10.26 10.33
C ASP A 331 -5.67 -10.87 11.19
N TYR A 332 -5.48 -12.11 11.66
CA TYR A 332 -6.41 -12.74 12.59
C TYR A 332 -6.54 -11.95 13.90
N ALA A 333 -5.41 -11.52 14.49
CA ALA A 333 -5.45 -10.71 15.69
C ALA A 333 -6.15 -9.35 15.46
N ILE A 334 -5.84 -8.67 14.37
CA ILE A 334 -6.41 -7.35 14.03
C ILE A 334 -7.91 -7.45 13.77
N LEU A 335 -8.34 -8.39 12.91
CA LEU A 335 -9.77 -8.58 12.58
C LEU A 335 -10.61 -9.10 13.75
N SER A 336 -9.96 -9.64 14.77
CA SER A 336 -10.62 -10.01 16.02
C SER A 336 -10.91 -8.81 16.94
N GLY A 337 -10.37 -7.63 16.62
CA GLY A 337 -10.43 -6.46 17.49
C GLY A 337 -9.37 -6.48 18.60
N ILE A 338 -9.50 -5.65 19.62
CA ILE A 338 -8.49 -5.50 20.67
C ILE A 338 -9.15 -5.18 22.03
N TYR A 339 -8.67 -5.77 23.09
CA TYR A 339 -9.08 -5.47 24.48
C TYR A 339 -10.61 -5.51 24.73
N GLY A 340 -11.32 -6.45 24.14
CA GLY A 340 -12.78 -6.58 24.24
C GLY A 340 -13.55 -5.70 23.24
N ILE A 341 -12.89 -4.87 22.45
CA ILE A 341 -13.50 -4.01 21.44
C ILE A 341 -13.50 -4.75 20.11
N PRO A 342 -14.66 -5.02 19.49
CA PRO A 342 -14.74 -5.61 18.15
C PRO A 342 -14.11 -4.71 17.10
N TYR A 343 -13.64 -5.30 15.99
CA TYR A 343 -12.91 -4.59 14.93
C TYR A 343 -13.65 -3.35 14.40
N ASN A 344 -14.92 -3.49 14.03
CA ASN A 344 -15.69 -2.36 13.48
C ASN A 344 -15.89 -1.22 14.50
N GLU A 345 -16.11 -1.55 15.78
CA GLU A 345 -16.19 -0.55 16.85
C GLU A 345 -14.82 0.12 17.07
N LEU A 346 -13.73 -0.66 17.05
CA LEU A 346 -12.38 -0.13 17.16
C LEU A 346 -12.08 0.89 16.05
N MET A 347 -12.40 0.55 14.80
CA MET A 347 -12.19 1.45 13.66
C MET A 347 -12.97 2.76 13.82
N LYS A 348 -14.22 2.70 14.27
CA LYS A 348 -15.02 3.90 14.57
C LYS A 348 -14.41 4.75 15.70
N LYS A 349 -13.96 4.12 16.79
CA LYS A 349 -13.31 4.81 17.93
C LYS A 349 -12.10 5.62 17.50
N VAL A 350 -11.28 5.07 16.60
CA VAL A 350 -10.02 5.69 16.18
C VAL A 350 -10.16 6.58 14.94
N SER A 351 -11.31 6.60 14.28
CA SER A 351 -11.51 7.28 12.99
C SER A 351 -11.28 8.79 13.02
N THR A 352 -11.43 9.43 14.19
CA THR A 352 -11.21 10.87 14.39
C THR A 352 -9.79 11.21 14.83
N LYS A 353 -8.93 10.23 15.01
CA LYS A 353 -7.55 10.39 15.47
C LYS A 353 -6.58 10.30 14.30
N ASN A 354 -5.52 11.09 14.36
CA ASN A 354 -4.48 11.08 13.33
C ASN A 354 -3.30 10.22 13.79
N PHE A 355 -3.51 8.92 13.81
CA PHE A 355 -2.48 7.91 14.04
C PHE A 355 -2.79 6.64 13.23
N GLY A 356 -1.75 5.84 13.02
CA GLY A 356 -1.86 4.50 12.45
C GLY A 356 -0.87 3.56 13.12
N VAL A 357 -1.25 2.29 13.26
CA VAL A 357 -0.38 1.22 13.76
C VAL A 357 -0.64 -0.03 12.94
N SER A 358 0.43 -0.70 12.54
CA SER A 358 0.40 -2.00 11.88
C SER A 358 1.43 -2.93 12.47
N ALA A 359 1.13 -4.22 12.53
CA ALA A 359 2.08 -5.26 12.91
C ALA A 359 2.34 -6.17 11.72
N SER A 360 3.50 -6.83 11.67
CA SER A 360 3.88 -7.76 10.59
C SER A 360 4.85 -8.81 11.10
N ILE A 361 4.72 -10.03 10.55
CA ILE A 361 5.69 -11.12 10.71
C ILE A 361 6.36 -11.32 9.34
N TYR A 362 7.57 -10.83 9.20
CA TYR A 362 8.39 -11.02 7.99
C TYR A 362 9.09 -12.39 8.02
N ALA A 363 9.95 -12.65 7.06
CA ALA A 363 10.71 -13.89 7.00
C ALA A 363 11.65 -14.07 8.21
N ASP A 364 12.40 -13.03 8.56
CA ASP A 364 13.49 -13.05 9.57
C ASP A 364 13.22 -12.17 10.81
N ARG A 365 12.14 -11.41 10.80
CA ARG A 365 11.81 -10.45 11.86
C ARG A 365 10.31 -10.24 12.03
N GLU A 366 9.90 -9.77 13.19
CA GLU A 366 8.62 -9.14 13.40
C GLU A 366 8.78 -7.64 13.62
N SER A 367 7.74 -6.89 13.25
CA SER A 367 7.76 -5.44 13.38
C SER A 367 6.39 -4.88 13.73
N ILE A 368 6.39 -3.76 14.45
CA ILE A 368 5.23 -2.88 14.64
C ILE A 368 5.61 -1.53 14.09
N ASN A 369 4.87 -1.04 13.11
CA ASN A 369 5.08 0.27 12.52
C ASN A 369 3.92 1.19 12.87
N GLY A 370 4.20 2.47 13.04
CA GLY A 370 3.16 3.44 13.32
C GLY A 370 3.62 4.88 13.08
N ALA A 371 2.65 5.75 13.00
CA ALA A 371 2.86 7.19 12.96
C ALA A 371 1.70 7.88 13.67
N ALA A 372 1.95 9.04 14.26
CA ALA A 372 0.92 9.85 14.89
C ALA A 372 1.30 11.32 14.89
N THR A 373 0.28 12.20 14.94
CA THR A 373 0.50 13.58 15.36
C THR A 373 0.89 13.62 16.83
N ARG A 374 1.49 14.72 17.29
CA ARG A 374 1.85 14.89 18.71
C ARG A 374 0.64 14.83 19.63
N GLU A 375 -0.50 15.34 19.17
CA GLU A 375 -1.77 15.34 19.91
C GLU A 375 -2.33 13.92 20.09
N ASP A 376 -2.16 13.07 19.08
CA ASP A 376 -2.69 11.70 19.05
C ASP A 376 -1.62 10.62 19.37
N LEU A 377 -0.41 11.06 19.73
CA LEU A 377 0.71 10.15 20.01
C LEU A 377 0.39 9.15 21.15
N GLU A 378 -0.40 9.55 22.13
CA GLU A 378 -0.83 8.66 23.21
C GLU A 378 -1.67 7.48 22.70
N TYR A 379 -2.49 7.66 21.65
CA TYR A 379 -3.25 6.55 21.01
C TYR A 379 -2.33 5.54 20.34
N LEU A 380 -1.27 5.99 19.68
CA LEU A 380 -0.26 5.11 19.11
C LEU A 380 0.37 4.23 20.20
N PHE A 381 0.71 4.81 21.35
CA PHE A 381 1.28 4.06 22.48
C PHE A 381 0.27 3.12 23.14
N GLN A 382 -0.98 3.53 23.30
CA GLN A 382 -2.06 2.67 23.80
C GLN A 382 -2.27 1.47 22.90
N PHE A 383 -2.40 1.68 21.60
CA PHE A 383 -2.60 0.61 20.62
C PHE A 383 -1.41 -0.36 20.63
N THR A 384 -0.18 0.17 20.60
CA THR A 384 1.05 -0.63 20.67
C THR A 384 1.11 -1.47 21.96
N ASN A 385 0.79 -0.89 23.11
CA ASN A 385 0.71 -1.64 24.36
C ASN A 385 -0.28 -2.80 24.27
N LEU A 386 -1.47 -2.53 23.71
CA LEU A 386 -2.54 -3.53 23.60
C LEU A 386 -2.19 -4.67 22.64
N LEU A 387 -1.44 -4.42 21.57
CA LEU A 387 -0.94 -5.48 20.67
C LEU A 387 -0.10 -6.52 21.41
N PHE A 388 0.72 -6.09 22.38
CA PHE A 388 1.50 -7.00 23.23
C PHE A 388 0.70 -7.63 24.35
N THR A 389 -0.21 -6.87 24.98
CA THR A 389 -0.79 -7.26 26.27
C THR A 389 -2.19 -7.84 26.18
N LYS A 390 -2.97 -7.45 25.16
CA LYS A 390 -4.41 -7.76 25.05
C LYS A 390 -4.86 -8.09 23.62
N PRO A 391 -4.07 -8.83 22.82
CA PRO A 391 -4.55 -9.28 21.52
C PRO A 391 -5.77 -10.18 21.70
N GLN A 392 -6.70 -10.13 20.75
CA GLN A 392 -7.89 -10.98 20.71
C GLN A 392 -7.84 -11.98 19.57
N PHE A 393 -8.55 -13.09 19.75
CA PHE A 393 -8.69 -14.15 18.75
C PHE A 393 -10.11 -14.68 18.82
N THR A 394 -10.97 -14.16 17.94
CA THR A 394 -12.41 -14.47 17.95
C THR A 394 -12.78 -15.34 16.75
N ASN A 395 -13.85 -16.13 16.92
CA ASN A 395 -14.39 -16.90 15.78
C ASN A 395 -14.92 -15.99 14.66
N GLU A 396 -15.41 -14.80 15.00
CA GLU A 396 -15.86 -13.83 14.04
C GLU A 396 -14.70 -13.29 13.21
N GLY A 397 -13.63 -12.79 13.87
CA GLY A 397 -12.40 -12.34 13.18
C GLY A 397 -11.79 -13.43 12.30
N TRP A 398 -11.79 -14.68 12.79
CA TRP A 398 -11.37 -15.82 12.00
C TRP A 398 -12.23 -16.03 10.76
N SER A 399 -13.56 -15.97 10.89
CA SER A 399 -14.47 -16.15 9.77
C SER A 399 -14.32 -15.06 8.72
N ILE A 400 -14.13 -13.81 9.13
CA ILE A 400 -13.85 -12.68 8.23
C ILE A 400 -12.54 -12.92 7.49
N LEU A 401 -11.47 -13.26 8.20
CA LEU A 401 -10.16 -13.56 7.62
C LEU A 401 -10.25 -14.68 6.58
N MET A 402 -10.85 -15.81 6.96
CA MET A 402 -10.92 -16.99 6.07
C MET A 402 -11.78 -16.73 4.84
N ASN A 403 -12.77 -15.85 4.91
CA ASN A 403 -13.49 -15.39 3.72
C ASN A 403 -12.55 -14.69 2.72
N TYR A 404 -11.66 -13.79 3.19
CA TYR A 404 -10.66 -13.15 2.33
C TYR A 404 -9.67 -14.15 1.74
N VAL A 405 -9.12 -15.03 2.58
CA VAL A 405 -8.16 -16.06 2.17
C VAL A 405 -8.75 -16.98 1.12
N GLN A 406 -9.98 -17.49 1.36
CA GLN A 406 -10.65 -18.39 0.42
C GLN A 406 -10.93 -17.72 -0.93
N ASN A 407 -11.43 -16.49 -0.91
CA ASN A 407 -11.67 -15.73 -2.13
C ASN A 407 -10.38 -15.49 -2.93
N GLN A 408 -9.28 -15.17 -2.25
CA GLN A 408 -7.98 -15.04 -2.90
C GLN A 408 -7.53 -16.36 -3.53
N ALA A 409 -7.68 -17.47 -2.79
CA ALA A 409 -7.33 -18.80 -3.26
C ALA A 409 -8.17 -19.22 -4.48
N ASP A 410 -9.48 -19.02 -4.45
CA ASP A 410 -10.40 -19.37 -5.53
C ASP A 410 -10.21 -18.53 -6.80
N SER A 411 -9.64 -17.33 -6.65
CA SER A 411 -9.33 -16.46 -7.78
C SER A 411 -7.95 -16.72 -8.39
N TYR A 412 -7.09 -17.48 -7.72
CA TYR A 412 -5.73 -17.73 -8.19
C TYR A 412 -5.70 -18.50 -9.51
N GLY A 413 -4.82 -18.10 -10.42
CA GLY A 413 -4.65 -18.69 -11.75
C GLY A 413 -5.69 -18.26 -12.80
N LYS A 414 -6.64 -17.39 -12.46
CA LYS A 414 -7.60 -16.84 -13.41
C LYS A 414 -6.98 -15.80 -14.34
N GLN A 415 -6.04 -14.98 -13.84
CA GLN A 415 -5.37 -13.97 -14.64
C GLN A 415 -4.08 -14.49 -15.30
N PRO A 416 -3.72 -13.98 -16.50
CA PRO A 416 -2.49 -14.35 -17.18
C PRO A 416 -1.23 -14.22 -16.32
N ILE A 417 -1.15 -13.13 -15.56
CA ILE A 417 -0.01 -12.86 -14.67
C ILE A 417 0.14 -13.92 -13.55
N ASP A 418 -0.95 -14.49 -13.06
CA ASP A 418 -0.89 -15.51 -12.00
C ASP A 418 -0.15 -16.76 -12.50
N VAL A 419 -0.39 -17.16 -13.77
CA VAL A 419 0.24 -18.33 -14.41
C VAL A 419 1.73 -18.07 -14.68
N LEU A 420 2.07 -16.85 -15.15
CA LEU A 420 3.46 -16.44 -15.32
C LEU A 420 4.23 -16.48 -14.00
N LEU A 421 3.68 -15.88 -12.95
CA LEU A 421 4.30 -15.85 -11.63
C LEU A 421 4.41 -17.24 -11.00
N GLN A 422 3.45 -18.11 -11.26
CA GLN A 422 3.52 -19.50 -10.80
C GLN A 422 4.69 -20.23 -11.45
N GLU A 423 4.86 -20.13 -12.76
CA GLU A 423 5.96 -20.77 -13.47
C GLU A 423 7.32 -20.23 -13.01
N ILE A 424 7.42 -18.91 -12.80
CA ILE A 424 8.64 -18.29 -12.25
C ILE A 424 8.96 -18.89 -10.86
N ARG A 425 7.94 -19.03 -9.99
CA ARG A 425 8.12 -19.60 -8.64
C ARG A 425 8.56 -21.07 -8.70
N ASN A 426 7.92 -21.86 -9.56
CA ASN A 426 8.24 -23.27 -9.74
C ASN A 426 9.72 -23.45 -10.14
N ILE A 427 10.21 -22.65 -11.07
CA ILE A 427 11.59 -22.72 -11.54
C ILE A 427 12.58 -22.17 -10.48
N MET A 428 12.28 -21.00 -9.92
CA MET A 428 13.21 -20.30 -9.03
C MET A 428 13.26 -20.87 -7.61
N TYR A 429 12.13 -21.41 -7.11
CA TYR A 429 11.98 -21.79 -5.70
C TYR A 429 11.55 -23.25 -5.48
N LYS A 430 11.42 -24.06 -6.54
CA LYS A 430 11.18 -25.53 -6.48
C LYS A 430 10.01 -25.90 -5.58
N ASP A 431 8.86 -25.28 -5.76
CA ASP A 431 7.64 -25.54 -4.98
C ASP A 431 7.80 -25.34 -3.46
N ASN A 432 8.78 -24.57 -3.02
CA ASN A 432 8.93 -24.24 -1.61
C ASN A 432 7.73 -23.43 -1.13
N ILE A 433 7.01 -23.94 -0.13
CA ILE A 433 5.78 -23.36 0.41
C ILE A 433 5.94 -21.90 0.85
N ARG A 434 7.17 -21.48 1.23
CA ARG A 434 7.45 -20.10 1.67
C ARG A 434 7.40 -19.08 0.55
N TYR A 435 7.46 -19.53 -0.69
CA TYR A 435 7.33 -18.70 -1.91
C TYR A 435 6.04 -18.98 -2.66
N SER A 436 5.17 -19.85 -2.13
CA SER A 436 3.88 -20.18 -2.75
C SER A 436 2.94 -18.96 -2.71
N ALA A 437 2.08 -18.86 -3.73
CA ALA A 437 0.91 -18.01 -3.64
C ALA A 437 -0.15 -18.64 -2.72
N VAL A 438 -1.16 -17.86 -2.38
CA VAL A 438 -2.34 -18.36 -1.64
C VAL A 438 -3.21 -19.14 -2.64
N THR A 439 -2.87 -20.43 -2.82
CA THR A 439 -3.67 -21.38 -3.60
C THR A 439 -4.71 -22.06 -2.70
N PRO A 440 -5.70 -22.80 -3.26
CA PRO A 440 -6.62 -23.61 -2.45
C PRO A 440 -5.90 -24.60 -1.52
N GLU A 441 -4.79 -25.20 -1.98
CA GLU A 441 -3.98 -26.15 -1.19
C GLU A 441 -3.19 -25.43 -0.08
N PHE A 442 -2.78 -24.19 -0.32
CA PHE A 442 -2.16 -23.35 0.70
C PHE A 442 -3.19 -22.94 1.76
N ALA A 443 -4.34 -22.43 1.33
CA ALA A 443 -5.43 -22.00 2.21
C ALA A 443 -5.94 -23.16 3.11
N ALA A 444 -6.04 -24.39 2.56
CA ALA A 444 -6.45 -25.57 3.31
C ALA A 444 -5.50 -25.99 4.44
N LYS A 445 -4.27 -25.48 4.47
CA LYS A 445 -3.26 -25.73 5.54
C LYS A 445 -3.30 -24.69 6.66
N ILE A 446 -4.09 -23.64 6.51
CA ILE A 446 -4.19 -22.59 7.53
C ILE A 446 -5.03 -23.10 8.70
N ASP A 447 -4.47 -23.05 9.91
CA ASP A 447 -5.11 -23.48 11.14
C ASP A 447 -5.24 -22.35 12.15
N GLN A 448 -6.44 -22.19 12.69
CA GLN A 448 -6.80 -21.10 13.61
C GLN A 448 -5.93 -21.07 14.87
N LYS A 449 -5.77 -22.24 15.52
CA LYS A 449 -5.02 -22.35 16.78
C LYS A 449 -3.53 -22.13 16.56
N THR A 450 -3.02 -22.59 15.44
CA THR A 450 -1.63 -22.39 15.02
C THR A 450 -1.36 -20.92 14.75
N ALA A 451 -2.27 -20.22 14.05
CA ALA A 451 -2.15 -18.78 13.80
C ALA A 451 -2.12 -17.96 15.12
N GLU A 452 -3.06 -18.24 16.03
CA GLU A 452 -3.06 -17.62 17.37
C GLU A 452 -1.75 -17.90 18.13
N LYS A 453 -1.29 -19.16 18.15
CA LYS A 453 -0.05 -19.56 18.81
C LYS A 453 1.15 -18.79 18.26
N ILE A 454 1.29 -18.69 16.94
CA ILE A 454 2.40 -17.99 16.29
C ILE A 454 2.39 -16.51 16.66
N TYR A 455 1.23 -15.82 16.61
CA TYR A 455 1.15 -14.43 17.02
C TYR A 455 1.63 -14.26 18.48
N ARG A 456 1.11 -15.08 19.39
CA ARG A 456 1.47 -15.01 20.82
C ARG A 456 2.95 -15.28 21.06
N GLU A 457 3.58 -16.17 20.29
CA GLU A 457 5.02 -16.43 20.38
C GLU A 457 5.84 -15.27 19.83
N ARG A 458 5.46 -14.71 18.66
CA ARG A 458 6.24 -13.63 18.01
C ARG A 458 6.13 -12.28 18.72
N PHE A 459 5.04 -12.01 19.41
CA PHE A 459 4.82 -10.76 20.16
C PHE A 459 4.77 -11.00 21.69
N ALA A 460 5.43 -12.04 22.18
CA ALA A 460 5.40 -12.40 23.61
C ALA A 460 6.21 -11.45 24.49
N ASP A 461 7.39 -11.04 24.05
CA ASP A 461 8.32 -10.24 24.85
C ASP A 461 8.68 -8.91 24.17
N PRO A 462 8.11 -7.78 24.61
CA PRO A 462 8.44 -6.47 24.07
C PRO A 462 9.90 -6.05 24.35
N SER A 463 10.63 -6.71 25.27
CA SER A 463 12.03 -6.38 25.55
C SER A 463 13.00 -6.85 24.47
N ASP A 464 12.56 -7.74 23.57
CA ASP A 464 13.32 -8.16 22.41
C ASP A 464 13.26 -7.12 21.27
N PHE A 465 12.22 -6.30 21.28
CA PHE A 465 12.05 -5.24 20.29
C PHE A 465 12.93 -4.02 20.61
N THR A 466 13.49 -3.43 19.57
CA THR A 466 14.02 -2.07 19.62
C THR A 466 13.04 -1.12 18.98
N PHE A 467 12.57 -0.13 19.75
CA PHE A 467 11.66 0.91 19.30
C PHE A 467 12.46 2.09 18.75
N VAL A 468 12.21 2.47 17.52
CA VAL A 468 12.84 3.63 16.84
C VAL A 468 11.78 4.69 16.62
N PHE A 469 12.01 5.91 17.11
CA PHE A 469 11.15 7.07 16.90
C PHE A 469 11.91 8.12 16.11
N VAL A 470 11.32 8.59 15.01
CA VAL A 470 11.87 9.67 14.18
C VAL A 470 10.77 10.69 13.89
N GLY A 471 11.05 11.97 14.11
CA GLY A 471 10.08 13.02 13.80
C GLY A 471 10.10 14.22 14.73
N ASP A 472 9.02 15.00 14.69
CA ASP A 472 8.84 16.24 15.43
C ASP A 472 8.17 15.98 16.79
N TYR A 473 8.94 15.57 17.76
CA TYR A 473 8.46 15.28 19.12
C TYR A 473 9.08 16.18 20.18
N ASP A 474 8.39 16.32 21.32
CA ASP A 474 9.00 16.77 22.58
C ASP A 474 9.63 15.56 23.28
N GLU A 475 10.93 15.65 23.59
CA GLU A 475 11.70 14.52 24.17
C GLU A 475 11.12 14.05 25.50
N LYS A 476 10.74 15.01 26.36
CA LYS A 476 10.19 14.69 27.69
C LYS A 476 8.83 14.02 27.57
N ALA A 477 7.97 14.53 26.71
CA ALA A 477 6.64 13.95 26.46
C ALA A 477 6.75 12.54 25.84
N LEU A 478 7.64 12.35 24.87
CA LEU A 478 7.89 11.04 24.25
C LEU A 478 8.36 10.02 25.32
N LEU A 479 9.35 10.38 26.12
CA LEU A 479 9.86 9.48 27.17
C LEU A 479 8.82 9.21 28.26
N ASP A 480 7.96 10.17 28.56
CA ASP A 480 6.84 9.98 29.49
C ASP A 480 5.87 8.91 28.98
N LEU A 481 5.51 8.96 27.70
CA LEU A 481 4.67 7.95 27.05
C LEU A 481 5.38 6.59 26.97
N CYS A 482 6.66 6.54 26.59
CA CYS A 482 7.46 5.32 26.61
C CYS A 482 7.45 4.67 28.00
N CYS A 483 7.71 5.44 29.05
CA CYS A 483 7.69 4.92 30.43
C CYS A 483 6.29 4.46 30.84
N THR A 484 5.24 5.20 30.42
CA THR A 484 3.86 4.89 30.81
C THR A 484 3.35 3.64 30.12
N TYR A 485 3.49 3.53 28.83
CA TYR A 485 2.86 2.47 28.04
C TYR A 485 3.79 1.31 27.72
N LEU A 486 5.06 1.56 27.35
CA LEU A 486 6.00 0.49 27.07
C LEU A 486 6.66 -0.02 28.34
N GLY A 487 7.11 0.88 29.23
CA GLY A 487 7.75 0.52 30.49
C GLY A 487 6.83 -0.14 31.52
N SER A 488 5.53 -0.11 31.32
CA SER A 488 4.53 -0.80 32.15
C SER A 488 4.27 -2.24 31.77
N ILE A 489 4.69 -2.65 30.53
CA ILE A 489 4.49 -4.01 30.04
C ILE A 489 5.40 -4.95 30.86
N SER A 490 4.82 -6.03 31.37
CA SER A 490 5.60 -7.08 32.03
C SER A 490 6.34 -7.88 30.94
N THR A 491 7.64 -7.98 31.06
CA THR A 491 8.44 -8.88 30.23
C THR A 491 8.33 -10.31 30.77
N ALA A 492 8.45 -11.30 29.88
CA ALA A 492 8.39 -12.70 30.28
C ALA A 492 9.47 -13.02 31.32
N ALA A 493 9.12 -13.80 32.33
CA ALA A 493 10.05 -14.23 33.39
C ALA A 493 11.14 -15.17 32.87
N GLU A 494 10.85 -15.88 31.80
CA GLU A 494 11.80 -16.63 31.00
C GLU A 494 12.01 -15.83 29.71
N LYS A 495 13.15 -15.12 29.64
CA LYS A 495 13.63 -14.61 28.35
C LYS A 495 13.70 -15.79 27.41
N GLU A 496 13.17 -15.66 26.21
CA GLU A 496 13.42 -16.62 25.14
C GLU A 496 14.90 -16.95 25.14
N THR A 497 15.24 -18.20 25.51
CA THR A 497 16.61 -18.61 25.82
C THR A 497 17.51 -18.67 24.61
N ALA A 498 16.95 -18.63 23.43
CA ALA A 498 17.66 -18.34 22.20
C ALA A 498 17.14 -17.00 21.71
N LYS A 499 17.82 -15.92 22.06
CA LYS A 499 17.65 -14.71 21.27
C LYS A 499 17.79 -15.10 19.83
N GLU A 500 16.71 -14.97 19.19
CA GLU A 500 16.61 -15.25 17.80
C GLU A 500 17.68 -14.42 17.13
N THR A 501 18.60 -15.13 16.55
CA THR A 501 19.53 -14.57 15.60
C THR A 501 18.86 -14.71 14.26
N ALA A 502 19.26 -13.92 13.33
CA ALA A 502 18.79 -14.07 11.98
C ALA A 502 18.87 -15.53 11.52
N LYS A 503 17.73 -16.07 11.11
CA LYS A 503 17.62 -17.41 10.53
C LYS A 503 17.23 -17.27 9.06
N ASP A 504 18.10 -17.74 8.19
CA ASP A 504 17.86 -17.75 6.76
C ASP A 504 17.29 -19.09 6.29
N ILE A 505 16.26 -19.03 5.46
CA ILE A 505 15.79 -20.14 4.64
C ILE A 505 15.87 -19.67 3.19
N ILE A 506 17.05 -19.89 2.58
CA ILE A 506 17.33 -19.41 1.22
C ILE A 506 17.23 -20.60 0.25
N VAL A 507 16.43 -20.45 -0.79
CA VAL A 507 16.45 -21.38 -1.93
C VAL A 507 17.51 -20.88 -2.91
N PRO A 508 18.54 -21.70 -3.22
CA PRO A 508 19.58 -21.31 -4.17
C PRO A 508 18.99 -21.02 -5.55
N PHE A 509 19.56 -20.04 -6.25
CA PHE A 509 19.20 -19.77 -7.64
C PHE A 509 19.47 -21.00 -8.51
N PRO A 510 18.57 -21.38 -9.45
CA PRO A 510 18.76 -22.55 -10.31
C PRO A 510 20.02 -22.41 -11.17
N LYS A 511 20.73 -23.54 -11.40
CA LYS A 511 21.97 -23.55 -12.21
C LYS A 511 21.68 -23.95 -13.65
N GLY A 512 22.13 -23.14 -14.60
CA GLY A 512 21.97 -23.37 -16.03
C GLY A 512 20.98 -22.39 -16.67
N LYS A 513 20.64 -22.66 -17.92
CA LYS A 513 19.64 -21.87 -18.68
C LYS A 513 18.31 -22.55 -18.59
N PHE A 514 17.33 -21.83 -18.09
CA PHE A 514 15.93 -22.27 -18.07
C PHE A 514 15.11 -21.36 -18.96
N THR A 515 14.38 -21.96 -19.90
CA THR A 515 13.44 -21.24 -20.74
C THR A 515 12.09 -21.96 -20.68
N SER A 516 11.05 -21.23 -20.36
CA SER A 516 9.69 -21.74 -20.32
C SER A 516 8.75 -20.73 -20.97
N THR A 517 7.66 -21.23 -21.56
CA THR A 517 6.59 -20.41 -22.11
C THR A 517 5.28 -20.88 -21.55
N VAL A 518 4.48 -19.98 -21.00
CA VAL A 518 3.12 -20.24 -20.55
C VAL A 518 2.14 -19.49 -21.45
N ASN A 519 1.00 -20.12 -21.73
CA ASN A 519 -0.05 -19.53 -22.56
C ASN A 519 -1.27 -19.24 -21.71
N LYS A 520 -1.63 -17.96 -21.60
CA LYS A 520 -2.82 -17.49 -20.91
C LYS A 520 -3.19 -16.09 -21.39
N GLY A 521 -4.50 -15.81 -21.44
CA GLY A 521 -5.01 -14.51 -21.86
C GLY A 521 -5.40 -14.46 -23.33
N ILE A 522 -6.18 -13.44 -23.68
CA ILE A 522 -6.73 -13.22 -25.02
C ILE A 522 -6.10 -12.02 -25.73
N ASP A 523 -5.46 -11.13 -25.00
CA ASP A 523 -4.80 -9.96 -25.54
C ASP A 523 -3.55 -10.36 -26.35
N LYS A 524 -3.36 -9.72 -27.50
CA LYS A 524 -2.18 -9.93 -28.36
C LYS A 524 -0.93 -9.25 -27.76
N GLN A 525 -0.68 -9.50 -26.50
CA GLN A 525 0.47 -8.97 -25.79
C GLN A 525 1.18 -10.12 -25.04
N GLY A 526 2.48 -10.24 -25.27
CA GLY A 526 3.35 -11.13 -24.52
C GLY A 526 4.03 -10.39 -23.37
N THR A 527 4.48 -11.14 -22.38
CA THR A 527 5.34 -10.64 -21.30
C THR A 527 6.58 -11.50 -21.19
N VAL A 528 7.73 -10.86 -21.19
CA VAL A 528 9.02 -11.51 -20.97
C VAL A 528 9.51 -11.24 -19.56
N PHE A 529 9.95 -12.28 -18.87
CA PHE A 529 10.64 -12.20 -17.60
C PHE A 529 11.99 -12.92 -17.71
N LEU A 530 13.07 -12.19 -17.40
CA LEU A 530 14.41 -12.75 -17.27
C LEU A 530 14.92 -12.55 -15.84
N ALA A 531 15.58 -13.53 -15.28
CA ALA A 531 16.26 -13.41 -13.99
C ALA A 531 17.66 -13.99 -14.05
N PHE A 532 18.60 -13.23 -13.48
CA PHE A 532 19.98 -13.66 -13.18
C PHE A 532 20.10 -13.72 -11.66
N GLY A 533 20.87 -14.65 -11.14
CA GLY A 533 21.03 -14.75 -9.69
C GLY A 533 22.11 -15.72 -9.28
N GLY A 534 22.47 -15.65 -8.02
CA GLY A 534 23.48 -16.50 -7.43
C GLY A 534 23.74 -16.18 -5.97
N GLU A 535 24.73 -16.80 -5.41
CA GLU A 535 25.20 -16.54 -4.05
C GLU A 535 26.14 -15.34 -4.05
N ILE A 536 26.08 -14.53 -2.99
CA ILE A 536 27.03 -13.47 -2.72
C ILE A 536 27.79 -13.79 -1.45
N SER A 537 29.12 -13.65 -1.49
CA SER A 537 29.97 -13.75 -0.32
C SER A 537 30.35 -12.36 0.16
N LEU A 538 29.93 -12.03 1.37
CA LEU A 538 30.25 -10.78 2.03
C LEU A 538 31.59 -10.91 2.80
N SER A 539 32.25 -9.76 2.97
CA SER A 539 33.58 -9.68 3.57
C SER A 539 33.59 -9.65 5.10
N ASN A 540 32.40 -9.50 5.73
CA ASN A 540 32.21 -9.14 7.14
C ASN A 540 32.70 -7.72 7.49
N ASN A 541 33.01 -6.89 6.51
CA ASN A 541 33.22 -5.46 6.67
C ASN A 541 32.00 -4.72 6.17
N LEU A 542 31.19 -4.22 7.08
CA LEU A 542 29.87 -3.60 6.79
C LEU A 542 29.93 -2.53 5.70
N LYS A 543 31.00 -1.72 5.68
CA LYS A 543 31.17 -0.67 4.67
C LYS A 543 31.48 -1.25 3.28
N GLN A 544 32.36 -2.25 3.21
CA GLN A 544 32.70 -2.90 1.94
C GLN A 544 31.49 -3.67 1.40
N ASP A 545 30.78 -4.36 2.26
CA ASP A 545 29.59 -5.12 1.91
C ASP A 545 28.48 -4.21 1.43
N TYR A 546 28.26 -3.07 2.12
CA TYR A 546 27.33 -2.03 1.68
C TYR A 546 27.69 -1.49 0.28
N LEU A 547 28.96 -1.16 0.04
CA LEU A 547 29.40 -0.67 -1.26
C LEU A 547 29.25 -1.72 -2.37
N GLU A 548 29.46 -2.99 -2.05
CA GLU A 548 29.24 -4.07 -3.01
C GLU A 548 27.76 -4.17 -3.44
N MET A 549 26.85 -4.00 -2.50
CA MET A 549 25.41 -3.93 -2.81
C MET A 549 25.06 -2.71 -3.64
N GLN A 550 25.65 -1.55 -3.30
CA GLN A 550 25.41 -0.32 -4.06
C GLN A 550 25.86 -0.44 -5.52
N LYS A 551 26.97 -1.15 -5.81
CA LYS A 551 27.39 -1.42 -7.19
C LYS A 551 26.33 -2.19 -7.99
N LEU A 552 25.63 -3.13 -7.37
CA LEU A 552 24.55 -3.86 -8.04
C LEU A 552 23.34 -2.97 -8.32
N TYR A 553 22.96 -2.06 -7.40
CA TYR A 553 21.92 -1.07 -7.65
C TYR A 553 22.29 -0.07 -8.74
N MET A 554 23.55 0.32 -8.83
CA MET A 554 24.03 1.17 -9.95
C MET A 554 23.99 0.43 -11.28
N LEU A 555 24.33 -0.87 -11.30
CA LEU A 555 24.18 -1.70 -12.48
C LEU A 555 22.70 -1.83 -12.89
N GLN A 556 21.80 -1.96 -11.94
CA GLN A 556 20.35 -1.91 -12.21
C GLN A 556 19.96 -0.61 -12.93
N ASN A 557 20.37 0.54 -12.39
CA ASN A 557 20.07 1.84 -12.99
C ASN A 557 20.65 1.98 -14.42
N LEU A 558 21.86 1.48 -14.62
CA LEU A 558 22.49 1.46 -15.94
C LEU A 558 21.75 0.58 -16.94
N LEU A 559 21.35 -0.61 -16.51
CA LEU A 559 20.57 -1.54 -17.33
C LEU A 559 19.21 -0.95 -17.69
N ASP A 560 18.53 -0.32 -16.72
CA ASP A 560 17.22 0.31 -16.97
C ASP A 560 17.31 1.38 -18.07
N ILE A 561 18.34 2.23 -18.04
CA ILE A 561 18.57 3.24 -19.06
C ILE A 561 18.87 2.59 -20.41
N ARG A 562 19.83 1.68 -20.48
CA ARG A 562 20.30 1.07 -21.73
C ARG A 562 19.25 0.18 -22.40
N LEU A 563 18.53 -0.62 -21.59
CA LEU A 563 17.48 -1.49 -22.13
C LEU A 563 16.27 -0.69 -22.60
N ARG A 564 15.97 0.43 -21.96
CA ARG A 564 14.93 1.35 -22.44
C ARG A 564 15.32 1.95 -23.79
N GLU A 565 16.55 2.42 -23.94
CA GLU A 565 17.07 2.93 -25.21
C GLU A 565 17.03 1.83 -26.30
N ALA A 566 17.59 0.65 -26.05
CA ALA A 566 17.69 -0.42 -27.06
C ALA A 566 16.35 -1.05 -27.43
N ILE A 567 15.48 -1.34 -26.45
CA ILE A 567 14.24 -2.11 -26.67
C ILE A 567 13.08 -1.20 -27.04
N ARG A 568 12.93 -0.06 -26.36
CA ARG A 568 11.82 0.86 -26.59
C ARG A 568 12.12 1.83 -27.72
N GLU A 569 13.27 2.54 -27.68
CA GLU A 569 13.53 3.66 -28.57
C GLU A 569 14.07 3.19 -29.93
N GLU A 570 15.05 2.28 -29.95
CA GLU A 570 15.64 1.80 -31.21
C GLU A 570 14.80 0.74 -31.91
N LYS A 571 14.30 -0.25 -31.17
CA LYS A 571 13.51 -1.35 -31.75
C LYS A 571 12.01 -1.11 -31.74
N GLY A 572 11.49 -0.17 -30.94
CA GLY A 572 10.05 0.04 -30.78
C GLY A 572 9.31 -1.23 -30.34
N GLY A 573 10.01 -2.12 -29.62
CA GLY A 573 9.52 -3.45 -29.29
C GLY A 573 8.72 -3.54 -28.00
N SER A 574 8.75 -2.49 -27.17
CA SER A 574 8.06 -2.45 -25.89
C SER A 574 7.67 -1.03 -25.52
N TYR A 575 6.63 -0.87 -24.69
CA TYR A 575 6.30 0.43 -24.07
C TYR A 575 7.22 0.79 -22.90
N GLY A 576 7.83 -0.18 -22.24
CA GLY A 576 8.75 0.02 -21.14
C GLY A 576 9.46 -1.27 -20.73
N VAL A 577 10.64 -1.10 -20.17
CA VAL A 577 11.43 -2.17 -19.58
C VAL A 577 11.63 -1.84 -18.12
N SER A 578 11.47 -2.81 -17.24
CA SER A 578 11.73 -2.70 -15.80
C SER A 578 12.89 -3.59 -15.42
N VAL A 579 13.85 -3.03 -14.69
CA VAL A 579 14.98 -3.76 -14.12
C VAL A 579 14.93 -3.65 -12.60
N TYR A 580 15.02 -4.77 -11.91
CA TYR A 580 15.05 -4.83 -10.46
C TYR A 580 16.23 -5.68 -10.00
N ALA A 581 17.00 -5.18 -9.05
CA ALA A 581 18.04 -5.95 -8.37
C ALA A 581 17.71 -6.03 -6.87
N GLY A 582 17.85 -7.22 -6.28
CA GLY A 582 17.53 -7.46 -4.89
C GLY A 582 18.44 -8.48 -4.25
N PHE A 583 18.42 -8.47 -2.93
CA PHE A 583 19.16 -9.40 -2.10
C PHE A 583 18.19 -10.17 -1.21
N GLU A 584 18.50 -11.41 -0.93
CA GLU A 584 17.75 -12.30 -0.05
C GLU A 584 18.67 -12.85 1.05
N GLY A 585 18.06 -13.02 2.22
CA GLY A 585 18.71 -13.61 3.38
C GLY A 585 19.42 -12.60 4.26
N ASN A 586 19.60 -13.00 5.49
CA ASN A 586 20.37 -12.24 6.45
C ASN A 586 21.83 -12.17 6.01
N ASN A 587 22.41 -11.00 6.14
CA ASN A 587 23.68 -10.68 5.50
C ASN A 587 23.65 -10.87 3.97
N GLN A 588 22.45 -10.83 3.35
CA GLN A 588 22.27 -10.71 1.91
C GLN A 588 23.05 -11.75 1.09
N LYS A 589 22.86 -13.02 1.45
CA LYS A 589 23.63 -14.16 0.90
C LYS A 589 23.29 -14.54 -0.53
N LYS A 590 22.15 -14.09 -1.04
CA LYS A 590 21.70 -14.35 -2.42
C LYS A 590 21.34 -13.02 -3.08
N TYR A 591 21.64 -12.90 -4.35
CA TYR A 591 21.20 -11.79 -5.19
C TYR A 591 20.33 -12.28 -6.35
N THR A 592 19.47 -11.40 -6.83
CA THR A 592 18.75 -11.57 -8.10
C THR A 592 18.74 -10.25 -8.86
N VAL A 593 18.85 -10.33 -10.20
CA VAL A 593 18.59 -9.23 -11.12
C VAL A 593 17.47 -9.70 -12.04
N GLN A 594 16.37 -9.00 -12.04
CA GLN A 594 15.16 -9.32 -12.81
C GLN A 594 14.93 -8.24 -13.87
N ILE A 595 14.59 -8.66 -15.07
CA ILE A 595 14.28 -7.80 -16.21
C ILE A 595 12.92 -8.24 -16.73
N SER A 596 11.97 -7.32 -16.86
CA SER A 596 10.66 -7.62 -17.39
C SER A 596 10.16 -6.55 -18.36
N PHE A 597 9.46 -6.98 -19.39
CA PHE A 597 8.85 -6.09 -20.38
C PHE A 597 7.70 -6.76 -21.11
N GLY A 598 6.72 -5.96 -21.54
CA GLY A 598 5.66 -6.39 -22.44
C GLY A 598 6.07 -6.20 -23.90
N CYS A 599 5.67 -7.10 -24.79
CA CYS A 599 5.98 -7.01 -26.22
C CYS A 599 4.94 -7.75 -27.08
N GLU A 600 5.04 -7.60 -28.40
CA GLU A 600 4.35 -8.48 -29.34
C GLU A 600 4.88 -9.92 -29.18
N PRO A 601 4.00 -10.94 -29.10
CA PRO A 601 4.40 -12.34 -28.85
C PRO A 601 5.41 -12.92 -29.83
N GLU A 602 5.39 -12.46 -31.07
CA GLU A 602 6.31 -12.90 -32.13
C GLU A 602 7.71 -12.31 -32.03
N ARG A 603 7.87 -11.25 -31.21
CA ARG A 603 9.14 -10.52 -31.05
C ARG A 603 9.93 -10.90 -29.80
N GLU A 604 9.38 -11.77 -28.95
CA GLU A 604 10.01 -12.16 -27.68
C GLU A 604 11.46 -12.62 -27.83
N GLU A 605 11.71 -13.56 -28.77
CA GLU A 605 13.05 -14.11 -29.00
C GLU A 605 14.05 -13.03 -29.46
N GLU A 606 13.61 -12.14 -30.35
CA GLU A 606 14.43 -11.01 -30.81
C GLU A 606 14.81 -10.11 -29.64
N LEU A 607 13.83 -9.76 -28.81
CA LEU A 607 14.05 -8.82 -27.72
C LEU A 607 14.84 -9.43 -26.56
N VAL A 608 14.64 -10.71 -26.25
CA VAL A 608 15.47 -11.46 -25.30
C VAL A 608 16.93 -11.50 -25.79
N ALA A 609 17.15 -11.78 -27.09
CA ALA A 609 18.49 -11.76 -27.67
C ALA A 609 19.14 -10.36 -27.55
N GLU A 610 18.35 -9.28 -27.71
CA GLU A 610 18.85 -7.92 -27.54
C GLU A 610 19.22 -7.63 -26.09
N VAL A 611 18.40 -8.05 -25.09
CA VAL A 611 18.76 -7.93 -23.66
C VAL A 611 20.12 -8.60 -23.41
N LEU A 612 20.29 -9.83 -23.87
CA LEU A 612 21.55 -10.58 -23.68
C LEU A 612 22.72 -9.89 -24.40
N ASN A 613 22.51 -9.34 -25.61
CA ASN A 613 23.50 -8.56 -26.34
C ASN A 613 23.94 -7.32 -25.54
N GLN A 614 22.99 -6.55 -24.97
CA GLN A 614 23.29 -5.38 -24.16
C GLN A 614 24.08 -5.74 -22.90
N ILE A 615 23.77 -6.87 -22.25
CA ILE A 615 24.54 -7.41 -21.14
C ILE A 615 25.96 -7.77 -21.56
N GLU A 616 26.13 -8.46 -22.68
CA GLU A 616 27.46 -8.84 -23.21
C GLU A 616 28.29 -7.60 -23.57
N LEU A 617 27.68 -6.56 -24.13
CA LEU A 617 28.37 -5.29 -24.40
C LEU A 617 28.84 -4.64 -23.09
N LEU A 618 28.00 -4.60 -22.06
CA LEU A 618 28.39 -4.07 -20.74
C LEU A 618 29.55 -4.85 -20.10
N GLN A 619 29.67 -6.14 -20.39
CA GLN A 619 30.78 -6.97 -19.90
C GLN A 619 32.09 -6.79 -20.66
N ARG A 620 32.03 -6.28 -21.89
CA ARG A 620 33.23 -6.13 -22.76
C ARG A 620 33.73 -4.71 -22.86
N GLU A 621 32.84 -3.75 -22.79
CA GLU A 621 33.10 -2.33 -23.05
C GLU A 621 32.99 -1.52 -21.77
N LYS A 622 33.88 -0.56 -21.57
CA LYS A 622 33.75 0.40 -20.49
C LYS A 622 32.51 1.26 -20.69
N VAL A 623 31.78 1.47 -19.61
CA VAL A 623 30.64 2.38 -19.60
C VAL A 623 31.11 3.81 -19.91
N ASN A 624 30.46 4.47 -20.85
CA ASN A 624 30.83 5.81 -21.25
C ASN A 624 30.49 6.86 -20.16
N GLU A 625 31.12 8.04 -20.26
CA GLU A 625 31.01 9.10 -19.27
C GLU A 625 29.59 9.64 -19.12
N ASP A 626 28.81 9.69 -20.20
CA ASP A 626 27.42 10.21 -20.17
C ASP A 626 26.52 9.37 -19.26
N TYR A 627 26.64 8.03 -19.31
CA TYR A 627 25.91 7.14 -18.38
C TYR A 627 26.41 7.28 -16.96
N LEU A 628 27.71 7.39 -16.75
CA LEU A 628 28.28 7.58 -15.41
C LEU A 628 27.81 8.88 -14.77
N GLN A 629 27.72 9.94 -15.56
CA GLN A 629 27.17 11.22 -15.11
C GLN A 629 25.68 11.11 -14.74
N LYS A 630 24.87 10.48 -15.59
CA LYS A 630 23.43 10.24 -15.33
C LYS A 630 23.23 9.46 -14.02
N ILE A 631 23.99 8.39 -13.82
CA ILE A 631 23.92 7.55 -12.61
C ILE A 631 24.36 8.37 -11.38
N SER A 632 25.47 9.10 -11.47
CA SER A 632 25.97 9.92 -10.38
C SER A 632 24.99 11.01 -9.95
N GLU A 633 24.35 11.68 -10.90
CA GLU A 633 23.31 12.68 -10.61
C GLU A 633 22.07 12.04 -9.98
N THR A 634 21.65 10.86 -10.44
CA THR A 634 20.54 10.11 -9.85
C THR A 634 20.86 9.75 -8.39
N VAL A 635 22.04 9.21 -8.13
CA VAL A 635 22.48 8.86 -6.76
C VAL A 635 22.49 10.08 -5.86
N LYS A 636 23.09 11.21 -6.28
CA LYS A 636 23.11 12.44 -5.49
C LYS A 636 21.69 12.91 -5.11
N ARG A 637 20.80 13.00 -6.11
CA ARG A 637 19.42 13.44 -5.88
C ARG A 637 18.66 12.49 -4.95
N THR A 638 18.88 11.19 -5.08
CA THR A 638 18.29 10.20 -4.19
C THR A 638 18.74 10.43 -2.75
N TYR A 639 20.03 10.65 -2.50
CA TYR A 639 20.52 10.95 -1.16
C TYR A 639 20.00 12.28 -0.63
N GLU A 640 20.00 13.36 -1.45
CA GLU A 640 19.44 14.66 -1.07
C GLU A 640 17.98 14.57 -0.62
N THR A 641 17.17 13.77 -1.31
CA THR A 641 15.78 13.52 -0.96
C THR A 641 15.67 12.68 0.31
N ASN A 642 16.45 11.59 0.39
CA ASN A 642 16.40 10.62 1.46
C ASN A 642 16.87 11.21 2.80
N TYR A 643 17.84 12.12 2.80
CA TYR A 643 18.30 12.81 4.02
C TYR A 643 17.19 13.64 4.72
N ARG A 644 16.09 13.91 4.02
CA ARG A 644 14.91 14.60 4.54
C ARG A 644 13.67 13.70 4.65
N ASN A 645 13.86 12.39 4.62
CA ASN A 645 12.77 11.42 4.72
C ASN A 645 12.88 10.63 6.03
N ASN A 646 11.87 10.75 6.89
CA ASN A 646 11.85 10.07 8.19
C ASN A 646 11.84 8.55 8.07
N GLU A 647 11.15 8.00 7.07
CA GLU A 647 11.06 6.55 6.85
C GLU A 647 12.42 5.98 6.42
N TRP A 648 13.12 6.68 5.53
CA TRP A 648 14.47 6.30 5.13
C TRP A 648 15.44 6.31 6.34
N ILE A 649 15.35 7.33 7.19
CA ILE A 649 16.16 7.41 8.40
C ILE A 649 15.85 6.26 9.34
N MET A 650 14.58 5.95 9.58
CA MET A 650 14.18 4.81 10.43
C MET A 650 14.72 3.48 9.88
N ALA A 651 14.59 3.25 8.57
CA ALA A 651 15.11 2.05 7.93
C ALA A 651 16.64 1.93 8.10
N ASN A 652 17.38 3.04 7.94
CA ASN A 652 18.82 3.05 8.14
C ASN A 652 19.22 2.86 9.61
N ILE A 653 18.47 3.42 10.56
CA ILE A 653 18.71 3.16 11.99
C ILE A 653 18.46 1.67 12.31
N LEU A 654 17.41 1.07 11.77
CA LEU A 654 17.15 -0.37 11.95
C LEU A 654 18.30 -1.20 11.37
N SER A 655 18.66 -1.00 10.10
CA SER A 655 19.70 -1.77 9.43
C SER A 655 21.08 -1.58 10.06
N SER A 656 21.39 -0.39 10.57
CA SER A 656 22.73 -0.09 11.14
C SER A 656 22.81 -0.35 12.65
N ALA A 657 21.97 0.31 13.44
CA ALA A 657 22.07 0.31 14.90
C ALA A 657 21.39 -0.90 15.56
N VAL A 658 20.38 -1.49 14.92
CA VAL A 658 19.63 -2.63 15.46
C VAL A 658 20.15 -3.94 14.87
N PHE A 659 20.12 -4.09 13.55
CA PHE A 659 20.42 -5.34 12.86
C PHE A 659 21.88 -5.50 12.44
N LYS A 660 22.67 -4.43 12.47
CA LYS A 660 24.12 -4.46 12.11
C LYS A 660 24.38 -4.97 10.68
N GLU A 661 23.51 -4.60 9.75
CA GLU A 661 23.58 -4.96 8.33
C GLU A 661 24.36 -3.93 7.50
N GLN A 662 24.56 -2.71 8.02
CA GLN A 662 25.30 -1.61 7.39
C GLN A 662 25.98 -0.70 8.42
N PRO A 663 26.89 0.23 8.00
CA PRO A 663 27.53 1.18 8.91
C PRO A 663 26.54 2.12 9.59
N GLU A 664 26.83 2.51 10.83
CA GLU A 664 25.98 3.45 11.60
C GLU A 664 26.05 4.89 11.05
N ASN A 665 27.17 5.30 10.43
CA ASN A 665 27.36 6.62 9.84
C ASN A 665 26.77 6.74 8.42
N PHE A 666 25.54 6.30 8.22
CA PHE A 666 24.89 6.23 6.91
C PHE A 666 24.76 7.59 6.18
N TYR A 667 24.83 8.72 6.88
CA TYR A 667 24.87 10.04 6.25
C TYR A 667 26.18 10.33 5.49
N ASP A 668 27.28 9.64 5.81
CA ASP A 668 28.57 9.83 5.16
C ASP A 668 28.80 8.90 3.97
N LEU A 669 27.92 7.93 3.75
CA LEU A 669 28.11 6.89 2.73
C LEU A 669 27.95 7.39 1.29
N GLU A 670 27.29 8.52 1.05
CA GLU A 670 27.11 9.10 -0.29
C GLU A 670 28.45 9.26 -1.04
N LYS A 671 29.45 9.85 -0.40
CA LYS A 671 30.76 10.07 -1.01
C LYS A 671 31.44 8.76 -1.40
N ASP A 672 31.32 7.76 -0.54
CA ASP A 672 31.90 6.43 -0.80
C ASP A 672 31.19 5.75 -1.96
N VAL A 673 29.86 5.85 -2.02
CA VAL A 673 29.03 5.34 -3.11
C VAL A 673 29.39 6.03 -4.44
N LEU A 674 29.47 7.36 -4.46
CA LEU A 674 29.85 8.10 -5.66
C LEU A 674 31.29 7.74 -6.12
N SER A 675 32.20 7.45 -5.20
CA SER A 675 33.59 7.09 -5.54
C SER A 675 33.73 5.78 -6.29
N VAL A 676 32.77 4.87 -6.18
CA VAL A 676 32.78 3.56 -6.88
C VAL A 676 32.05 3.57 -8.21
N ILE A 677 31.46 4.73 -8.63
CA ILE A 677 30.82 4.88 -9.94
C ILE A 677 31.89 5.14 -11.01
N THR A 678 32.42 4.07 -11.57
CA THR A 678 33.40 4.13 -12.66
C THR A 678 33.04 3.15 -13.76
N GLY A 679 33.49 3.40 -14.99
CA GLY A 679 33.25 2.50 -16.12
C GLY A 679 33.81 1.10 -15.90
N ASP A 680 34.97 1.00 -15.27
CA ASP A 680 35.56 -0.30 -14.92
C ASP A 680 34.78 -1.02 -13.83
N THR A 681 34.35 -0.30 -12.79
CA THR A 681 33.55 -0.90 -11.70
C THR A 681 32.25 -1.49 -12.23
N LEU A 682 31.50 -0.76 -13.06
CA LEU A 682 30.22 -1.23 -13.58
C LEU A 682 30.41 -2.39 -14.56
N MET A 683 31.47 -2.38 -15.38
CA MET A 683 31.81 -3.49 -16.25
C MET A 683 32.13 -4.77 -15.43
N GLU A 684 32.95 -4.67 -14.39
CA GLU A 684 33.28 -5.81 -13.52
C GLU A 684 32.03 -6.29 -12.73
N THR A 685 31.19 -5.38 -12.31
CA THR A 685 29.91 -5.72 -11.67
C THR A 685 28.98 -6.48 -12.63
N ALA A 686 28.90 -6.06 -13.90
CA ALA A 686 28.13 -6.79 -14.92
C ALA A 686 28.69 -8.21 -15.16
N LYS A 687 30.04 -8.37 -15.22
CA LYS A 687 30.67 -9.69 -15.33
C LYS A 687 30.36 -10.60 -14.14
N LYS A 688 30.32 -10.01 -12.95
CA LYS A 688 30.11 -10.76 -11.70
C LYS A 688 28.69 -11.24 -11.52
N TYR A 689 27.70 -10.40 -11.85
CA TYR A 689 26.31 -10.61 -11.47
C TYR A 689 25.37 -11.01 -12.62
N LEU A 690 25.81 -10.90 -13.89
CA LEU A 690 24.98 -11.18 -15.06
C LEU A 690 25.59 -12.32 -15.90
N ASP A 691 25.53 -13.55 -15.38
CA ASP A 691 26.03 -14.71 -16.15
C ASP A 691 25.03 -15.12 -17.24
N THR A 692 25.32 -14.78 -18.49
CA THR A 692 24.49 -15.15 -19.66
C THR A 692 24.44 -16.64 -19.96
N LYS A 693 25.17 -17.48 -19.18
CA LYS A 693 25.08 -18.94 -19.21
C LYS A 693 24.20 -19.50 -18.08
N ASN A 694 23.78 -18.66 -17.14
CA ASN A 694 23.01 -19.03 -15.95
C ASN A 694 21.88 -18.04 -15.70
N TYR A 695 20.72 -18.27 -16.32
CA TYR A 695 19.56 -17.40 -16.18
C TYR A 695 18.25 -18.17 -16.33
N VAL A 696 17.17 -17.58 -15.84
CA VAL A 696 15.80 -18.03 -16.03
C VAL A 696 15.10 -17.06 -17.00
N ASN A 697 14.46 -17.60 -18.03
CA ASN A 697 13.59 -16.85 -18.96
C ASN A 697 12.21 -17.51 -18.94
N VAL A 698 11.20 -16.75 -18.55
CA VAL A 698 9.79 -17.20 -18.61
C VAL A 698 8.99 -16.20 -19.41
N ASN A 699 8.30 -16.72 -20.42
CA ASN A 699 7.52 -15.92 -21.34
C ASN A 699 6.03 -16.25 -21.18
N LEU A 700 5.20 -15.23 -21.14
CA LEU A 700 3.75 -15.35 -21.22
C LEU A 700 3.30 -15.00 -22.64
N LYS A 701 2.52 -15.88 -23.26
CA LYS A 701 1.87 -15.66 -24.56
C LYS A 701 0.35 -15.77 -24.44
N PRO A 702 -0.41 -15.12 -25.31
CA PRO A 702 -1.85 -15.35 -25.36
C PRO A 702 -2.20 -16.80 -25.70
N GLU A 703 -3.37 -17.23 -25.28
CA GLU A 703 -3.99 -18.49 -25.75
C GLU A 703 -4.39 -18.28 -27.23
N LEU A 704 -3.87 -19.11 -28.16
CA LEU A 704 -4.18 -19.05 -29.58
C LEU A 704 -5.55 -19.66 -29.87
#